data_05aac37d9b514ef5360c4f7137632a5c
#
_entry.id   05aac37d9b514ef5360c4f7137632a5c
#
_cell.length_a   1.000
_cell.length_b   1.000
_cell.length_c   1.000
_cell.angle_alpha   90.00
_cell.angle_beta   90.00
_cell.angle_gamma   90.00
#
_symmetry.space_group_name_H-M   'P 1'
#
loop_
_entity.id
_entity.type
_entity.pdbx_description
1 polymer ?
#
loop_
_entity_poly.entity_id
_entity_poly.type
_entity_poly.pdbx_seq_one_letter_code
_entity_poly.pdbx_strand_id
1 'polypeptide(L)'
;MKLASVILDIPTQALDAPYTYAVPEEGLFAAACEGAGDCDDGPLGRDFAISVGCAVLVPFGHRRAVGFVVSIGEYGQPGGPQWPQGIDAGKLKAIERAVSQPYFDEEGAACAQWLSERYIAPLSACVRLFTPPGGVPRMVHGRDGRWRLEQPAVGQVDDRWVVAGPAFSEFTPRANAVKQVAVMEALRGGQLRVSELTAQLGSVSSTLKALEAKGAVVIEHRRRMRGFSEDAARIAQRAVSGEARGAAGEEPVGFGEAAGGDDVERGGAGFATACEGHADRLCADDADLAAGNENAAHVPSRKPQLTPGQEQALDAISSACDAADGHVVLVDGVTGSGKTEVYLQAIERVLAQGRTACVLVPEISLTPQTVGRFRGRFGDTVAVMHSRMSAGERYDQWDFIRSGAARVVVGARSALFTPLVNVGLYVIDEEHEGSYKQDSAPRYHAREVACWMARRSGAAVVLGSATPSIEALYRCAKHPRWTQVRLPERANGRPMPAVRVVDMAREFAEGSRSMFSAALTRALQEELSQGRKAVLLLNQRGFAKFLLCRECGFVPKCPHCDTSLTYHERGNFLACHHCGYRQASPAVCPECSSPYLKKFGAGTQRVEDELRCALDAMPGVGPGVPIIRMDADTTSGKGAHERLLERFAAAQAAVLLGTQMIAKGLDFDDVTLVGVINADTQLQLPDFRAHERTFDLIEQVAGRAGRAQLPGRVLVQTYEADAAPIRAAARYDRALFLRDELPKRKMLGYPPYVRMANVLVWGAHEADVAALARELAVELAEQARAFGGDGWSVLPATPCVLAKLRNTYRWHVVVKCPADADVSAVLLPVFRRRKADKWVNVAVDVDPDDLL
;
A
#
# COMPACT_ATOMS: atom_id res chain seq x y z
N MET A 1 37.33 17.26 15.01
CA MET A 1 36.26 18.01 14.31
C MET A 1 35.26 17.03 13.75
N LYS A 2 34.01 17.16 14.16
CA LYS A 2 32.91 16.31 13.66
C LYS A 2 32.40 16.88 12.33
N LEU A 3 32.17 16.01 11.38
CA LEU A 3 31.62 16.33 10.07
C LEU A 3 30.26 15.64 9.91
N ALA A 4 29.36 16.25 9.13
CA ALA A 4 28.09 15.67 8.75
C ALA A 4 27.94 15.67 7.22
N SER A 5 27.48 14.55 6.68
CA SER A 5 26.98 14.49 5.30
C SER A 5 25.51 14.86 5.29
N VAL A 6 25.14 15.87 4.53
CA VAL A 6 23.77 16.41 4.46
C VAL A 6 23.27 16.32 3.03
N ILE A 7 22.13 15.67 2.82
CA ILE A 7 21.40 15.70 1.56
C ILE A 7 20.38 16.84 1.59
N LEU A 8 20.44 17.72 0.60
CA LEU A 8 19.53 18.87 0.53
C LEU A 8 18.12 18.42 0.14
N ASP A 9 17.11 19.03 0.75
CA ASP A 9 15.69 18.79 0.43
C ASP A 9 15.28 19.53 -0.85
N ILE A 10 16.04 19.29 -1.93
CA ILE A 10 15.83 19.90 -3.25
C ILE A 10 15.74 18.77 -4.28
N PRO A 11 14.56 18.51 -4.86
CA PRO A 11 14.34 17.37 -5.78
C PRO A 11 14.89 17.67 -7.19
N THR A 12 16.18 18.01 -7.30
CA THR A 12 16.86 18.21 -8.57
C THR A 12 18.05 17.27 -8.69
N GLN A 13 18.14 16.55 -9.80
CA GLN A 13 19.21 15.60 -10.05
C GLN A 13 20.62 16.23 -9.97
N ALA A 14 20.74 17.51 -10.31
CA ALA A 14 22.00 18.24 -10.24
C ALA A 14 22.54 18.47 -8.81
N LEU A 15 21.69 18.38 -7.80
CA LEU A 15 22.00 18.61 -6.38
C LEU A 15 21.81 17.34 -5.52
N ASP A 16 21.66 16.21 -6.16
CA ASP A 16 21.35 14.93 -5.51
C ASP A 16 22.64 14.20 -5.07
N ALA A 17 23.49 14.91 -4.37
CA ALA A 17 24.68 14.36 -3.72
C ALA A 17 24.78 14.90 -2.30
N PRO A 18 25.28 14.09 -1.34
CA PRO A 18 25.52 14.60 0.00
C PRO A 18 26.60 15.69 0.01
N TYR A 19 26.32 16.76 0.73
CA TYR A 19 27.27 17.85 0.98
C TYR A 19 27.87 17.74 2.38
N THR A 20 29.15 17.97 2.52
CA THR A 20 29.84 17.91 3.81
C THR A 20 29.80 19.26 4.52
N TYR A 21 29.39 19.24 5.79
CA TYR A 21 29.34 20.40 6.67
C TYR A 21 30.05 20.09 7.98
N ALA A 22 30.60 21.13 8.63
CA ALA A 22 31.09 21.01 10.00
C ALA A 22 29.93 20.97 10.97
N VAL A 23 30.01 20.10 11.97
CA VAL A 23 29.08 20.07 13.09
C VAL A 23 29.61 21.03 14.17
N PRO A 24 28.84 22.06 14.57
CA PRO A 24 29.26 22.99 15.60
C PRO A 24 29.48 22.29 16.95
N GLU A 25 30.45 22.74 17.75
CA GLU A 25 30.60 22.26 19.13
C GLU A 25 29.47 22.76 20.02
N GLU A 26 29.05 21.95 20.97
CA GLU A 26 28.01 22.32 21.95
C GLU A 26 28.38 23.60 22.68
N GLY A 27 27.58 24.66 22.54
CA GLY A 27 27.81 25.98 23.18
C GLY A 27 28.04 27.15 22.19
N LEU A 28 28.31 26.90 20.89
CA LEU A 28 28.48 27.93 19.90
C LEU A 28 27.19 28.43 19.23
N PHE A 29 26.06 27.83 19.53
CA PHE A 29 24.77 28.17 18.90
C PHE A 29 24.26 29.57 19.27
N ALA A 30 24.64 30.14 20.42
CA ALA A 30 24.20 31.47 20.85
C ALA A 30 24.96 32.63 20.15
N ALA A 31 26.19 32.41 19.73
CA ALA A 31 27.04 33.49 19.18
C ALA A 31 26.88 33.75 17.67
N ALA A 32 26.37 32.77 16.90
CA ALA A 32 26.21 32.90 15.46
C ALA A 32 24.95 33.69 15.06
N CYS A 33 24.02 33.96 15.98
CA CYS A 33 22.76 34.69 15.70
C CYS A 33 22.84 36.19 15.93
N GLU A 34 23.93 36.74 16.54
CA GLU A 34 24.05 38.17 16.83
C GLU A 34 24.41 39.04 15.62
N GLY A 35 24.74 38.46 14.47
CA GLY A 35 25.15 39.18 13.26
C GLY A 35 24.22 39.20 12.07
N ALA A 36 23.10 38.47 12.09
CA ALA A 36 22.16 38.40 10.97
C ALA A 36 20.85 39.06 11.38
N GLY A 37 20.67 40.30 10.98
CA GLY A 37 19.46 41.08 11.25
C GLY A 37 18.18 40.35 10.84
N ASP A 38 17.18 40.49 11.72
CA ASP A 38 15.73 40.29 11.51
C ASP A 38 15.33 39.04 10.74
N CYS A 39 15.51 37.87 11.37
CA CYS A 39 14.72 36.67 11.03
C CYS A 39 13.68 36.47 12.11
N ASP A 40 12.45 36.83 11.81
CA ASP A 40 11.27 36.49 12.63
C ASP A 40 10.98 34.96 12.46
N ASP A 41 11.92 34.17 12.91
CA ASP A 41 11.80 32.70 13.03
C ASP A 41 11.00 32.47 14.32
N GLY A 42 9.67 32.40 14.24
CA GLY A 42 8.80 32.15 15.38
C GLY A 42 9.30 31.03 16.30
N PRO A 43 8.70 30.77 17.46
CA PRO A 43 9.30 30.01 18.56
C PRO A 43 9.57 28.55 18.23
N LEU A 44 10.62 28.25 17.52
CA LEU A 44 11.29 26.95 17.51
C LEU A 44 12.12 26.85 18.79
N GLY A 45 11.43 26.79 19.92
CA GLY A 45 12.02 26.91 21.24
C GLY A 45 12.69 25.65 21.77
N ARG A 46 13.30 24.81 20.94
CA ARG A 46 14.13 23.69 21.39
C ARG A 46 15.31 23.52 20.45
N ASP A 47 16.51 23.72 20.95
CA ASP A 47 17.72 23.28 20.27
C ASP A 47 17.80 21.76 20.31
N PHE A 48 17.79 21.14 19.15
CA PHE A 48 17.96 19.69 19.02
C PHE A 48 19.45 19.40 18.80
N ALA A 49 19.95 18.35 19.44
CA ALA A 49 21.27 17.83 19.11
C ALA A 49 21.31 17.34 17.66
N ILE A 50 22.36 17.70 16.92
CA ILE A 50 22.55 17.26 15.53
C ILE A 50 22.94 15.78 15.55
N SER A 51 22.10 14.96 14.93
CA SER A 51 22.29 13.51 14.78
C SER A 51 21.82 13.04 13.40
N VAL A 52 22.15 11.81 13.04
CA VAL A 52 21.63 11.20 11.80
C VAL A 52 20.10 11.23 11.83
N GLY A 53 19.50 11.57 10.70
CA GLY A 53 18.06 11.67 10.54
C GLY A 53 17.44 13.03 10.89
N CYS A 54 18.18 13.95 11.50
CA CYS A 54 17.71 15.31 11.74
C CYS A 54 17.57 16.10 10.44
N ALA A 55 16.50 16.90 10.35
CA ALA A 55 16.48 18.01 9.41
C ALA A 55 17.32 19.17 9.96
N VAL A 56 18.16 19.74 9.14
CA VAL A 56 19.09 20.82 9.50
C VAL A 56 18.98 21.99 8.54
N LEU A 57 19.20 23.20 9.06
CA LEU A 57 19.35 24.40 8.26
C LEU A 57 20.83 24.60 7.93
N VAL A 58 21.14 24.71 6.65
CA VAL A 58 22.51 24.83 6.16
C VAL A 58 22.66 25.97 5.17
N PRO A 59 23.82 26.65 5.14
CA PRO A 59 24.14 27.66 4.12
C PRO A 59 24.46 26.96 2.79
N PHE A 60 23.72 27.30 1.73
CA PHE A 60 23.91 26.76 0.38
C PHE A 60 23.99 27.86 -0.67
N GLY A 61 25.14 28.02 -1.29
CA GLY A 61 25.41 29.17 -2.17
C GLY A 61 25.27 30.51 -1.43
N HIS A 62 24.37 31.36 -1.91
CA HIS A 62 23.99 32.64 -1.31
C HIS A 62 22.66 32.57 -0.52
N ARG A 63 22.12 31.36 -0.26
CA ARG A 63 20.86 31.14 0.44
C ARG A 63 20.99 30.05 1.50
N ARG A 64 19.99 29.94 2.33
CA ARG A 64 19.80 28.81 3.25
C ARG A 64 18.99 27.70 2.61
N ALA A 65 19.24 26.47 2.99
CA ALA A 65 18.48 25.30 2.56
C ALA A 65 18.22 24.39 3.75
N VAL A 66 17.12 23.64 3.70
CA VAL A 66 16.87 22.52 4.60
C VAL A 66 17.48 21.27 3.97
N GLY A 67 18.16 20.48 4.78
CA GLY A 67 18.71 19.19 4.39
C GLY A 67 18.57 18.18 5.52
N PHE A 68 18.85 16.92 5.21
CA PHE A 68 18.80 15.81 6.17
C PHE A 68 20.21 15.27 6.39
N VAL A 69 20.54 15.04 7.64
CA VAL A 69 21.82 14.44 8.03
C VAL A 69 21.75 12.93 7.74
N VAL A 70 22.60 12.44 6.85
CA VAL A 70 22.65 11.02 6.47
C VAL A 70 23.85 10.29 7.09
N SER A 71 24.89 10.99 7.49
CA SER A 71 25.98 10.43 8.29
C SER A 71 26.68 11.51 9.12
N ILE A 72 27.22 11.12 10.27
CA ILE A 72 28.07 11.95 11.14
C ILE A 72 29.27 11.13 11.56
N GLY A 73 30.45 11.77 11.59
CA GLY A 73 31.66 11.10 12.07
C GLY A 73 32.80 12.06 12.26
N GLU A 74 33.86 11.60 12.87
CA GLU A 74 35.10 12.38 12.97
C GLU A 74 35.87 12.30 11.64
N TYR A 75 36.55 13.38 11.32
CA TYR A 75 37.42 13.42 10.14
C TYR A 75 38.44 12.28 10.17
N GLY A 76 38.52 11.49 9.09
CA GLY A 76 39.42 10.37 8.94
C GLY A 76 38.92 9.01 9.46
N GLN A 77 37.72 8.93 9.98
CA GLN A 77 37.13 7.61 10.32
C GLN A 77 36.69 6.84 9.07
N PRO A 78 36.98 5.52 8.98
CA PRO A 78 36.48 4.69 7.90
C PRO A 78 34.94 4.69 7.85
N GLY A 79 34.36 4.96 6.68
CA GLY A 79 32.89 5.03 6.49
C GLY A 79 32.22 6.33 6.93
N GLY A 80 32.96 7.26 7.54
CA GLY A 80 32.46 8.57 7.94
C GLY A 80 32.41 9.57 6.77
N PRO A 81 31.90 10.80 7.03
CA PRO A 81 31.89 11.87 6.06
C PRO A 81 33.27 12.18 5.54
N GLN A 82 33.43 12.23 4.22
CA GLN A 82 34.73 12.52 3.59
C GLN A 82 34.96 14.03 3.52
N TRP A 83 36.19 14.41 3.66
CA TRP A 83 36.62 15.80 3.41
C TRP A 83 36.40 16.13 1.93
N PRO A 84 35.72 17.24 1.58
CA PRO A 84 35.52 17.62 0.19
C PRO A 84 36.89 17.92 -0.49
N GLN A 85 37.13 17.29 -1.63
CA GLN A 85 38.38 17.48 -2.36
C GLN A 85 38.58 18.96 -2.75
N GLY A 86 39.76 19.54 -2.46
CA GLY A 86 40.11 20.88 -2.82
C GLY A 86 39.51 22.00 -1.96
N ILE A 87 38.92 21.68 -0.82
CA ILE A 87 38.38 22.69 0.14
C ILE A 87 39.34 22.80 1.34
N ASP A 88 39.82 23.99 1.62
CA ASP A 88 40.54 24.32 2.84
C ASP A 88 39.63 24.29 4.06
N ALA A 89 40.18 23.90 5.23
CA ALA A 89 39.42 23.79 6.48
C ALA A 89 38.66 25.08 6.85
N GLY A 90 39.26 26.27 6.55
CA GLY A 90 38.61 27.55 6.79
C GLY A 90 37.46 27.92 5.85
N LYS A 91 37.26 27.15 4.78
CA LYS A 91 36.13 27.34 3.83
C LYS A 91 34.98 26.38 4.00
N LEU A 92 35.12 25.40 4.91
CA LEU A 92 34.07 24.46 5.20
C LEU A 92 32.94 25.17 5.97
N LYS A 93 31.74 25.14 5.41
CA LYS A 93 30.55 25.73 6.05
C LYS A 93 30.07 24.83 7.18
N ALA A 94 29.55 25.42 8.25
CA ALA A 94 28.94 24.72 9.37
C ALA A 94 27.42 24.62 9.21
N ILE A 95 26.83 23.61 9.84
CA ILE A 95 25.39 23.53 10.04
C ILE A 95 24.97 24.69 10.94
N GLU A 96 23.92 25.44 10.56
CA GLU A 96 23.46 26.57 11.37
C GLU A 96 22.70 26.08 12.61
N ARG A 97 21.75 25.16 12.43
CA ARG A 97 20.99 24.51 13.52
C ARG A 97 20.24 23.27 13.04
N ALA A 98 19.86 22.39 13.97
CA ALA A 98 18.86 21.35 13.75
C ALA A 98 17.44 21.95 13.83
N VAL A 99 16.58 21.62 12.88
CA VAL A 99 15.18 22.12 12.82
C VAL A 99 14.15 21.03 13.11
N SER A 100 14.62 19.81 13.39
CA SER A 100 13.77 18.70 13.85
C SER A 100 14.53 17.74 14.75
N GLN A 101 13.79 16.91 15.49
CA GLN A 101 14.33 15.65 16.02
C GLN A 101 14.64 14.69 14.88
N PRO A 102 15.44 13.63 15.10
CA PRO A 102 15.69 12.60 14.09
C PRO A 102 14.40 11.97 13.59
N TYR A 103 14.25 11.88 12.29
CA TYR A 103 13.14 11.18 11.66
C TYR A 103 13.47 9.71 11.42
N PHE A 104 14.74 9.39 11.28
CA PHE A 104 15.28 8.05 11.05
C PHE A 104 16.66 7.92 11.70
N ASP A 105 17.13 6.71 11.83
CA ASP A 105 18.43 6.34 12.36
C ASP A 105 19.45 6.01 11.25
N GLU A 106 20.60 5.48 11.62
CA GLU A 106 21.65 5.05 10.69
C GLU A 106 21.17 3.95 9.73
N GLU A 107 20.30 3.05 10.19
CA GLU A 107 19.73 2.00 9.33
C GLU A 107 18.77 2.58 8.30
N GLY A 108 17.97 3.57 8.67
CA GLY A 108 17.13 4.32 7.73
C GLY A 108 17.95 5.09 6.69
N ALA A 109 19.06 5.71 7.10
CA ALA A 109 19.98 6.37 6.18
C ALA A 109 20.64 5.37 5.21
N ALA A 110 21.08 4.21 5.71
CA ALA A 110 21.65 3.14 4.89
C ALA A 110 20.63 2.56 3.91
N CYS A 111 19.36 2.43 4.32
CA CYS A 111 18.27 2.00 3.45
C CYS A 111 18.00 3.03 2.34
N ALA A 112 17.97 4.32 2.67
CA ALA A 112 17.79 5.39 1.69
C ALA A 112 18.92 5.40 0.65
N GLN A 113 20.17 5.20 1.08
CA GLN A 113 21.32 5.08 0.18
C GLN A 113 21.18 3.86 -0.74
N TRP A 114 20.87 2.68 -0.17
CA TRP A 114 20.65 1.46 -0.95
C TRP A 114 19.50 1.62 -1.97
N LEU A 115 18.39 2.25 -1.58
CA LEU A 115 17.27 2.53 -2.47
C LEU A 115 17.70 3.43 -3.65
N SER A 116 18.48 4.46 -3.36
CA SER A 116 18.99 5.38 -4.39
C SER A 116 19.85 4.65 -5.42
N GLU A 117 20.78 3.81 -4.98
CA GLU A 117 21.68 3.06 -5.85
C GLU A 117 20.93 1.94 -6.59
N ARG A 118 20.11 1.18 -5.87
CA ARG A 118 19.39 0.02 -6.40
C ARG A 118 18.34 0.40 -7.46
N TYR A 119 17.61 1.50 -7.23
CA TYR A 119 16.49 1.91 -8.09
C TYR A 119 16.81 3.14 -8.94
N ILE A 120 18.09 3.57 -8.98
CA ILE A 120 18.55 4.72 -9.77
C ILE A 120 17.66 5.95 -9.51
N ALA A 121 17.45 6.23 -8.24
CA ALA A 121 16.55 7.28 -7.81
C ALA A 121 17.30 8.37 -7.03
N PRO A 122 16.81 9.61 -7.02
CA PRO A 122 17.39 10.65 -6.20
C PRO A 122 17.45 10.29 -4.72
N LEU A 123 18.61 10.48 -4.09
CA LEU A 123 18.80 10.18 -2.66
C LEU A 123 17.86 11.02 -1.79
N SER A 124 17.66 12.29 -2.16
CA SER A 124 16.69 13.17 -1.50
C SER A 124 15.26 12.60 -1.51
N ALA A 125 14.83 11.97 -2.61
CA ALA A 125 13.53 11.30 -2.70
C ALA A 125 13.48 10.02 -1.84
N CYS A 126 14.59 9.29 -1.72
CA CYS A 126 14.69 8.10 -0.88
C CYS A 126 14.63 8.46 0.62
N VAL A 127 15.35 9.49 1.05
CA VAL A 127 15.33 10.00 2.43
C VAL A 127 13.94 10.47 2.83
N ARG A 128 13.21 11.10 1.92
CA ARG A 128 11.83 11.56 2.18
C ARG A 128 10.85 10.44 2.51
N LEU A 129 11.12 9.19 2.13
CA LEU A 129 10.27 8.05 2.53
C LEU A 129 10.23 7.86 4.05
N PHE A 130 11.31 8.19 4.75
CA PHE A 130 11.46 8.04 6.20
C PHE A 130 10.98 9.26 7.00
N THR A 131 10.55 10.32 6.33
CA THR A 131 10.09 11.53 7.01
C THR A 131 8.58 11.51 7.28
N PRO A 132 8.11 12.20 8.34
CA PRO A 132 6.69 12.23 8.65
C PRO A 132 5.90 12.91 7.52
N PRO A 133 4.74 12.39 7.15
CA PRO A 133 3.91 12.92 6.08
C PRO A 133 3.49 14.38 6.34
N GLY A 134 4.01 15.32 5.53
CA GLY A 134 3.73 16.75 5.68
C GLY A 134 4.38 17.43 6.88
N GLY A 135 5.25 16.71 7.62
CA GLY A 135 5.85 17.15 8.87
C GLY A 135 7.28 17.69 8.76
N VAL A 136 7.76 18.05 7.57
CA VAL A 136 9.12 18.57 7.36
C VAL A 136 9.07 20.08 7.13
N PRO A 137 9.89 20.88 7.87
CA PRO A 137 10.05 22.31 7.63
C PRO A 137 10.58 22.58 6.22
N ARG A 138 10.21 23.70 5.62
CA ARG A 138 10.63 24.08 4.25
C ARG A 138 11.12 25.52 4.16
N MET A 139 12.09 25.77 3.28
CA MET A 139 12.45 27.12 2.91
C MET A 139 11.50 27.64 1.84
N VAL A 140 10.80 28.73 2.13
CA VAL A 140 9.84 29.36 1.22
C VAL A 140 10.29 30.78 0.88
N HIS A 141 10.19 31.14 -0.39
CA HIS A 141 10.47 32.48 -0.86
C HIS A 141 9.23 33.36 -0.67
N GLY A 142 9.28 34.32 0.25
CA GLY A 142 8.19 35.23 0.53
C GLY A 142 7.94 36.21 -0.62
N ARG A 143 6.74 36.83 -0.66
CA ARG A 143 6.40 37.89 -1.63
C ARG A 143 7.28 39.13 -1.50
N ASP A 144 7.92 39.30 -0.35
CA ASP A 144 8.90 40.36 -0.03
C ASP A 144 10.31 40.06 -0.53
N GLY A 145 10.50 38.95 -1.27
CA GLY A 145 11.82 38.58 -1.80
C GLY A 145 12.74 37.91 -0.78
N ARG A 146 12.30 37.66 0.47
CA ARG A 146 13.11 37.05 1.52
C ARG A 146 12.80 35.55 1.66
N TRP A 147 13.81 34.75 1.96
CA TRP A 147 13.68 33.34 2.29
C TRP A 147 13.36 33.19 3.77
N ARG A 148 12.26 32.43 4.07
CA ARG A 148 11.83 32.14 5.43
C ARG A 148 11.71 30.64 5.64
N LEU A 149 12.00 30.17 6.85
CA LEU A 149 11.73 28.80 7.25
C LEU A 149 10.24 28.69 7.62
N GLU A 150 9.48 27.97 6.81
CA GLU A 150 8.07 27.69 7.07
C GLU A 150 7.94 26.42 7.92
N GLN A 151 7.14 26.51 8.96
CA GLN A 151 6.81 25.37 9.80
C GLN A 151 6.03 24.32 8.99
N PRO A 152 6.14 23.02 9.35
CA PRO A 152 5.35 21.99 8.71
C PRO A 152 3.85 22.32 8.79
N ALA A 153 3.13 22.14 7.69
CA ALA A 153 1.68 22.32 7.65
C ALA A 153 0.94 21.31 8.56
N VAL A 154 1.63 20.24 8.94
CA VAL A 154 1.12 19.16 9.79
C VAL A 154 2.09 18.96 10.94
N GLY A 155 1.55 18.98 12.15
CA GLY A 155 2.32 18.78 13.39
C GLY A 155 1.40 18.35 14.52
N GLN A 156 1.95 18.39 15.71
CA GLN A 156 1.21 18.12 16.95
C GLN A 156 0.08 19.13 17.12
N VAL A 157 -1.06 18.65 17.55
CA VAL A 157 -2.22 19.49 17.89
C VAL A 157 -2.58 19.24 19.34
N ASP A 158 -2.72 20.32 20.10
CA ASP A 158 -3.11 20.26 21.50
C ASP A 158 -4.55 20.73 21.65
N ASP A 159 -5.35 19.94 22.37
CA ASP A 159 -6.64 20.37 22.89
C ASP A 159 -6.43 21.12 24.22
N ARG A 160 -7.13 22.23 24.37
CA ARG A 160 -7.17 22.96 25.65
C ARG A 160 -8.26 22.38 26.52
N TRP A 161 -7.84 21.88 27.69
CA TRP A 161 -8.73 21.34 28.72
C TRP A 161 -8.86 22.32 29.87
N VAL A 162 -10.06 22.49 30.37
CA VAL A 162 -10.33 23.27 31.58
C VAL A 162 -10.53 22.30 32.70
N VAL A 163 -9.69 22.42 33.70
CA VAL A 163 -9.73 21.62 34.92
C VAL A 163 -9.93 22.51 36.14
N ALA A 164 -10.48 21.96 37.23
CA ALA A 164 -10.64 22.67 38.48
C ALA A 164 -9.26 23.14 39.02
N GLY A 165 -9.11 24.41 39.28
CA GLY A 165 -7.90 24.99 39.87
C GLY A 165 -7.86 24.87 41.38
N PRO A 166 -6.73 25.24 42.01
CA PRO A 166 -6.58 25.16 43.47
C PRO A 166 -7.66 25.94 44.27
N ALA A 167 -8.15 27.05 43.70
CA ALA A 167 -9.18 27.87 44.33
C ALA A 167 -10.61 27.51 43.86
N PHE A 168 -10.80 26.40 43.17
CA PHE A 168 -12.12 26.07 42.61
C PHE A 168 -13.23 25.94 43.65
N SER A 169 -12.95 25.31 44.79
CA SER A 169 -13.93 25.09 45.85
C SER A 169 -14.20 26.34 46.69
N GLU A 170 -13.27 27.28 46.72
CA GLU A 170 -13.37 28.50 47.52
C GLU A 170 -13.90 29.71 46.72
N PHE A 171 -13.76 29.64 45.40
CA PHE A 171 -14.15 30.73 44.49
C PHE A 171 -15.65 30.70 44.17
N THR A 172 -16.35 31.77 44.58
CA THR A 172 -17.75 31.99 44.24
C THR A 172 -17.89 33.13 43.21
N PRO A 173 -18.34 32.89 41.97
CA PRO A 173 -18.55 33.94 41.00
C PRO A 173 -19.63 34.90 41.50
N ARG A 174 -19.55 36.18 41.12
CA ARG A 174 -20.66 37.12 41.34
C ARG A 174 -21.91 36.70 40.60
N ALA A 175 -23.10 36.87 41.14
CA ALA A 175 -24.37 36.45 40.56
C ALA A 175 -24.63 37.03 39.16
N ASN A 176 -24.11 38.24 38.88
CA ASN A 176 -24.18 38.87 37.56
C ASN A 176 -23.16 38.37 36.54
N ALA A 177 -22.22 37.53 36.94
CA ALA A 177 -21.22 36.94 36.06
C ALA A 177 -21.73 35.62 35.48
N VAL A 178 -22.83 35.63 34.75
CA VAL A 178 -23.57 34.43 34.25
C VAL A 178 -22.66 33.38 33.61
N LYS A 179 -21.72 33.79 32.75
CA LYS A 179 -20.81 32.87 32.06
C LYS A 179 -19.78 32.23 33.02
N GLN A 180 -19.33 32.96 34.09
CA GLN A 180 -18.42 32.35 35.06
C GLN A 180 -19.17 31.30 35.89
N VAL A 181 -20.41 31.57 36.30
CA VAL A 181 -21.28 30.61 37.00
C VAL A 181 -21.49 29.37 36.14
N ALA A 182 -21.87 29.52 34.88
CA ALA A 182 -22.13 28.41 33.98
C ALA A 182 -20.85 27.53 33.74
N VAL A 183 -19.67 28.14 33.60
CA VAL A 183 -18.42 27.41 33.46
C VAL A 183 -18.08 26.62 34.73
N MET A 184 -18.26 27.24 35.93
CA MET A 184 -18.01 26.59 37.21
C MET A 184 -18.99 25.43 37.47
N GLU A 185 -20.27 25.59 37.08
CA GLU A 185 -21.26 24.52 37.13
C GLU A 185 -20.94 23.34 36.22
N ALA A 186 -20.56 23.63 34.98
CA ALA A 186 -20.16 22.60 34.04
C ALA A 186 -18.96 21.78 34.51
N LEU A 187 -17.99 22.44 35.16
CA LEU A 187 -16.79 21.78 35.72
C LEU A 187 -17.02 20.96 36.98
N ARG A 188 -18.20 21.11 37.65
CA ARG A 188 -18.58 20.22 38.77
C ARG A 188 -18.79 18.78 38.33
N GLY A 189 -19.14 18.56 37.05
CA GLY A 189 -19.22 17.24 36.38
C GLY A 189 -17.90 16.63 35.97
N GLY A 190 -16.81 17.39 36.13
CA GLY A 190 -15.46 16.96 35.72
C GLY A 190 -14.78 17.94 34.76
N GLN A 191 -13.63 17.54 34.26
CA GLN A 191 -12.85 18.33 33.31
C GLN A 191 -13.52 18.35 31.92
N LEU A 192 -13.47 19.48 31.22
CA LEU A 192 -14.09 19.68 29.90
C LEU A 192 -13.12 20.31 28.91
N ARG A 193 -13.28 19.99 27.62
CA ARG A 193 -12.54 20.69 26.55
C ARG A 193 -13.06 22.13 26.37
N VAL A 194 -12.17 23.05 26.07
CA VAL A 194 -12.56 24.43 25.75
C VAL A 194 -13.52 24.48 24.55
N SER A 195 -13.39 23.57 23.59
CA SER A 195 -14.31 23.44 22.46
C SER A 195 -15.73 23.04 22.88
N GLU A 196 -15.89 22.12 23.81
CA GLU A 196 -17.15 21.65 24.36
C GLU A 196 -17.86 22.78 25.14
N LEU A 197 -17.08 23.47 25.98
CA LEU A 197 -17.60 24.66 26.69
C LEU A 197 -18.00 25.79 25.72
N THR A 198 -17.25 25.96 24.62
CA THR A 198 -17.59 26.96 23.62
C THR A 198 -18.85 26.57 22.83
N ALA A 199 -19.04 25.28 22.55
CA ALA A 199 -20.27 24.80 21.90
C ALA A 199 -21.52 24.99 22.78
N GLN A 200 -21.37 24.78 24.09
CA GLN A 200 -22.48 24.91 25.06
C GLN A 200 -22.80 26.37 25.46
N LEU A 201 -21.77 27.19 25.68
CA LEU A 201 -21.90 28.51 26.31
C LEU A 201 -21.54 29.70 25.39
N GLY A 202 -21.17 29.39 24.12
CA GLY A 202 -20.64 30.40 23.21
C GLY A 202 -19.19 30.77 23.57
N SER A 203 -18.68 31.90 23.06
CA SER A 203 -17.32 32.34 23.35
C SER A 203 -17.03 32.44 24.86
N VAL A 204 -16.09 31.62 25.35
CA VAL A 204 -15.68 31.52 26.75
C VAL A 204 -14.25 31.99 27.04
N SER A 205 -13.48 32.38 25.99
CA SER A 205 -12.03 32.64 26.13
C SER A 205 -11.68 33.73 27.15
N SER A 206 -12.46 34.86 27.20
CA SER A 206 -12.24 35.91 28.19
C SER A 206 -12.65 35.50 29.60
N THR A 207 -13.70 34.67 29.72
CA THR A 207 -14.20 34.11 30.97
C THR A 207 -13.19 33.16 31.58
N LEU A 208 -12.63 32.29 30.79
CA LEU A 208 -11.60 31.33 31.20
C LEU A 208 -10.33 32.03 31.68
N LYS A 209 -9.83 33.04 30.95
CA LYS A 209 -8.67 33.84 31.38
C LYS A 209 -8.94 34.53 32.73
N ALA A 210 -10.17 35.04 32.96
CA ALA A 210 -10.51 35.69 34.23
C ALA A 210 -10.63 34.70 35.38
N LEU A 211 -11.07 33.46 35.14
CA LEU A 211 -11.13 32.39 36.15
C LEU A 211 -9.75 31.82 36.46
N GLU A 212 -8.91 31.70 35.44
CA GLU A 212 -7.52 31.25 35.57
C GLU A 212 -6.69 32.23 36.39
N ALA A 213 -6.82 33.55 36.13
CA ALA A 213 -6.16 34.60 36.91
C ALA A 213 -6.55 34.61 38.42
N LYS A 214 -7.67 33.97 38.75
CA LYS A 214 -8.16 33.81 40.13
C LYS A 214 -7.86 32.43 40.70
N GLY A 215 -7.16 31.58 39.98
CA GLY A 215 -6.85 30.23 40.38
C GLY A 215 -8.05 29.28 40.49
N ALA A 216 -9.24 29.73 40.01
CA ALA A 216 -10.44 28.91 40.03
C ALA A 216 -10.43 27.81 38.98
N VAL A 217 -9.78 28.03 37.85
CA VAL A 217 -9.57 27.00 36.78
C VAL A 217 -8.12 27.03 36.35
N VAL A 218 -7.66 25.90 35.80
CA VAL A 218 -6.39 25.78 35.08
C VAL A 218 -6.67 25.34 33.68
N ILE A 219 -6.00 25.94 32.69
CA ILE A 219 -6.09 25.54 31.28
C ILE A 219 -4.89 24.65 30.98
N GLU A 220 -5.14 23.35 30.86
CA GLU A 220 -4.13 22.38 30.46
C GLU A 220 -4.12 22.21 28.95
N HIS A 221 -2.93 22.17 28.38
CA HIS A 221 -2.71 21.79 26.99
C HIS A 221 -2.42 20.31 26.92
N ARG A 222 -3.35 19.53 26.41
CA ARG A 222 -3.22 18.09 26.23
C ARG A 222 -3.17 17.75 24.77
N ARG A 223 -2.20 16.95 24.39
CA ARG A 223 -2.05 16.53 23.01
C ARG A 223 -3.27 15.77 22.51
N ARG A 224 -3.78 16.17 21.35
CA ARG A 224 -4.83 15.46 20.64
C ARG A 224 -4.20 14.49 19.64
N MET A 225 -4.55 13.20 19.76
CA MET A 225 -4.16 12.15 18.82
C MET A 225 -5.30 11.87 17.84
N ARG A 226 -5.11 12.27 16.58
CA ARG A 226 -6.09 12.08 15.51
C ARG A 226 -6.08 10.64 15.01
N GLY A 227 -7.25 10.05 14.71
CA GLY A 227 -7.36 8.67 14.21
C GLY A 227 -7.16 7.59 15.27
N PHE A 228 -7.27 7.93 16.55
CA PHE A 228 -7.24 6.99 17.67
C PHE A 228 -8.62 6.97 18.36
N SER A 229 -9.00 5.81 18.94
CA SER A 229 -10.05 5.75 19.94
C SER A 229 -9.65 6.54 21.20
N GLU A 230 -10.60 6.91 22.05
CA GLU A 230 -10.28 7.73 23.24
C GLU A 230 -9.29 7.04 24.18
N ASP A 231 -9.41 5.73 24.38
CA ASP A 231 -8.51 4.95 25.23
C ASP A 231 -7.12 4.80 24.61
N ALA A 232 -7.04 4.47 23.32
CA ALA A 232 -5.78 4.42 22.58
C ALA A 232 -5.09 5.79 22.54
N ALA A 233 -5.84 6.88 22.43
CA ALA A 233 -5.31 8.24 22.49
C ALA A 233 -4.68 8.57 23.83
N ARG A 234 -5.24 8.13 24.96
CA ARG A 234 -4.66 8.32 26.30
C ARG A 234 -3.32 7.61 26.46
N ILE A 235 -3.23 6.36 26.02
CA ILE A 235 -1.99 5.57 26.04
C ILE A 235 -0.93 6.21 25.14
N ALA A 236 -1.29 6.58 23.93
CA ALA A 236 -0.39 7.24 22.99
C ALA A 236 0.09 8.60 23.53
N GLN A 237 -0.76 9.38 24.18
CA GLN A 237 -0.40 10.65 24.82
C GLN A 237 0.64 10.47 25.93
N ARG A 238 0.45 9.52 26.84
CA ARG A 238 1.39 9.22 27.93
C ARG A 238 2.75 8.78 27.39
N ALA A 239 2.77 7.96 26.36
CA ALA A 239 4.00 7.49 25.74
C ALA A 239 4.77 8.63 25.04
N VAL A 240 4.07 9.54 24.38
CA VAL A 240 4.67 10.69 23.65
C VAL A 240 5.11 11.80 24.60
N SER A 241 4.39 12.03 25.73
CA SER A 241 4.78 13.03 26.75
C SER A 241 5.98 12.64 27.61
N GLY A 242 6.42 11.39 27.51
CA GLY A 242 7.57 10.89 28.29
C GLY A 242 7.23 10.49 29.72
N GLU A 243 5.98 10.58 30.15
CA GLU A 243 5.52 10.19 31.50
C GLU A 243 5.67 8.68 31.76
N ALA A 244 5.80 7.86 30.69
CA ALA A 244 6.00 6.41 30.80
C ALA A 244 7.45 5.99 31.11
N ARG A 245 8.43 6.89 31.07
CA ARG A 245 9.84 6.56 31.36
C ARG A 245 10.18 6.46 32.86
N GLY A 246 9.27 6.86 33.73
CA GLY A 246 9.47 6.81 35.20
C GLY A 246 8.98 5.52 35.88
N ALA A 247 8.25 4.63 35.20
CA ALA A 247 7.62 3.45 35.78
C ALA A 247 8.25 2.10 35.35
N ALA A 248 9.48 2.10 34.84
CA ALA A 248 10.21 0.88 34.48
C ALA A 248 10.84 0.19 35.73
N GLY A 249 10.04 0.03 36.77
CA GLY A 249 10.41 -0.66 38.01
C GLY A 249 9.34 -1.64 38.54
N GLU A 250 8.28 -1.84 37.78
CA GLU A 250 7.27 -2.87 38.09
C GLU A 250 7.38 -4.04 37.14
N GLU A 251 7.53 -5.23 37.73
CA GLU A 251 7.66 -6.53 37.08
C GLU A 251 6.52 -6.80 36.06
N PRO A 252 6.77 -7.59 35.01
CA PRO A 252 5.73 -7.94 34.05
C PRO A 252 4.63 -8.73 34.76
N VAL A 253 3.41 -8.21 34.71
CA VAL A 253 2.22 -8.90 35.23
C VAL A 253 2.14 -10.24 34.47
N GLY A 254 2.47 -11.30 35.20
CA GLY A 254 2.39 -12.66 34.71
C GLY A 254 0.94 -12.98 34.32
N PHE A 255 0.75 -13.53 33.15
CA PHE A 255 -0.49 -14.16 32.76
C PHE A 255 -0.70 -15.37 33.65
N GLY A 256 -1.57 -15.22 34.67
CA GLY A 256 -1.93 -16.30 35.58
C GLY A 256 -2.62 -17.42 34.83
N GLU A 257 -2.04 -18.60 34.93
CA GLU A 257 -2.71 -19.86 34.69
C GLU A 257 -3.91 -19.99 35.63
N ALA A 258 -5.12 -19.97 35.13
CA ALA A 258 -6.32 -20.32 35.86
C ALA A 258 -6.45 -21.85 35.86
N ALA A 259 -6.08 -22.43 36.99
CA ALA A 259 -6.37 -23.81 37.32
C ALA A 259 -7.89 -24.08 37.33
N GLY A 260 -8.24 -25.27 36.95
CA GLY A 260 -9.61 -25.73 36.82
C GLY A 260 -10.34 -25.88 38.17
N GLY A 261 -11.65 -25.87 38.06
CA GLY A 261 -12.59 -26.20 39.12
C GLY A 261 -13.97 -26.43 38.51
N ASP A 262 -14.35 -27.69 38.48
CA ASP A 262 -15.69 -28.18 38.13
C ASP A 262 -16.75 -27.57 39.05
N ASP A 263 -17.98 -27.40 38.56
CA ASP A 263 -19.22 -28.02 38.99
C ASP A 263 -20.47 -27.23 38.55
N VAL A 264 -21.29 -27.88 37.79
CA VAL A 264 -22.68 -28.31 37.96
C VAL A 264 -23.84 -27.29 38.02
N GLU A 265 -24.74 -27.59 37.14
CA GLU A 265 -26.22 -27.60 37.18
C GLU A 265 -27.10 -26.41 36.80
N ARG A 266 -27.81 -26.68 35.72
CA ARG A 266 -29.27 -26.68 35.51
C ARG A 266 -30.15 -25.42 35.68
N GLY A 267 -30.94 -25.30 34.65
CA GLY A 267 -32.34 -24.84 34.67
C GLY A 267 -32.54 -23.48 34.04
N GLY A 268 -33.35 -23.21 33.13
CA GLY A 268 -34.59 -23.75 32.67
C GLY A 268 -35.35 -22.68 31.94
N ALA A 269 -35.83 -23.02 30.81
CA ALA A 269 -37.06 -22.62 30.12
C ALA A 269 -37.78 -21.29 30.39
N GLY A 270 -38.29 -20.72 29.29
CA GLY A 270 -39.53 -19.92 29.28
C GLY A 270 -39.46 -18.87 28.16
N PHE A 271 -39.94 -19.20 26.97
CA PHE A 271 -41.25 -18.83 26.35
C PHE A 271 -41.56 -17.29 26.40
N ALA A 272 -41.60 -16.70 25.26
CA ALA A 272 -42.68 -16.53 24.30
C ALA A 272 -43.26 -15.09 24.24
N THR A 273 -43.51 -14.76 23.01
CA THR A 273 -44.64 -13.95 22.45
C THR A 273 -44.65 -12.43 22.75
N ALA A 274 -44.95 -11.60 21.86
CA ALA A 274 -45.57 -11.46 20.58
C ALA A 274 -45.78 -9.99 20.25
N CYS A 275 -45.78 -9.68 18.99
CA CYS A 275 -46.70 -8.85 18.26
C CYS A 275 -46.80 -7.34 18.43
N GLU A 276 -46.69 -6.71 17.27
CA GLU A 276 -47.57 -5.71 16.66
C GLU A 276 -47.41 -4.22 17.00
N GLY A 277 -47.22 -3.45 15.95
CA GLY A 277 -47.92 -2.23 15.86
C GLY A 277 -47.23 -1.05 15.18
N HIS A 278 -47.49 -0.96 13.90
CA HIS A 278 -47.81 0.26 13.16
C HIS A 278 -46.74 1.30 12.73
N ALA A 279 -46.85 1.46 11.48
CA ALA A 279 -46.32 2.45 10.54
C ALA A 279 -46.52 3.92 10.95
N ASP A 280 -45.86 4.72 10.15
CA ASP A 280 -45.96 6.16 9.92
C ASP A 280 -45.13 7.10 10.79
N ARG A 281 -44.03 7.61 10.18
CA ARG A 281 -43.91 9.00 9.79
C ARG A 281 -42.62 9.29 9.05
N LEU A 282 -42.79 9.79 7.85
CA LEU A 282 -41.78 10.40 6.98
C LEU A 282 -41.25 11.71 7.55
N CYS A 283 -40.03 12.03 7.19
CA CYS A 283 -39.35 13.33 7.12
C CYS A 283 -38.95 13.99 8.44
N ALA A 284 -37.68 14.00 8.73
CA ALA A 284 -36.81 15.16 8.84
C ALA A 284 -35.44 14.78 9.45
N ASP A 285 -34.42 15.45 8.92
CA ASP A 285 -33.09 15.68 9.46
C ASP A 285 -31.99 14.65 9.22
N ASP A 286 -31.34 14.83 8.06
CA ASP A 286 -29.99 14.39 7.70
C ASP A 286 -28.92 15.13 8.53
N ALA A 287 -28.69 14.74 9.78
CA ALA A 287 -27.58 15.33 10.55
C ALA A 287 -26.91 14.42 11.59
N ASP A 288 -27.31 13.14 11.76
CA ASP A 288 -26.78 12.31 12.86
C ASP A 288 -26.46 10.87 12.47
N LEU A 289 -25.82 10.64 11.31
CA LEU A 289 -25.31 9.31 10.93
C LEU A 289 -23.76 9.27 10.79
N ALA A 290 -23.05 10.02 11.61
CA ALA A 290 -21.59 9.97 11.69
C ALA A 290 -21.06 9.36 13.00
N ALA A 291 -21.90 8.71 13.79
CA ALA A 291 -21.50 7.93 14.98
C ALA A 291 -21.73 6.45 14.68
N GLY A 292 -20.89 5.86 13.85
CA GLY A 292 -20.76 4.41 13.77
C GLY A 292 -20.28 3.86 15.11
N ASN A 293 -21.06 2.95 15.63
CA ASN A 293 -20.98 2.23 16.89
C ASN A 293 -19.56 1.65 17.15
N GLU A 294 -18.62 2.47 17.68
CA GLU A 294 -17.25 2.07 18.06
C GLU A 294 -17.17 1.44 19.47
N ASN A 295 -18.30 1.25 20.13
CA ASN A 295 -18.38 0.61 21.46
C ASN A 295 -18.66 -0.90 21.39
N ALA A 296 -17.99 -1.62 20.50
CA ALA A 296 -17.83 -3.05 20.69
C ALA A 296 -16.74 -3.23 21.76
N ALA A 297 -17.16 -3.48 23.00
CA ALA A 297 -16.30 -3.86 24.09
C ALA A 297 -15.30 -4.91 23.59
N HIS A 298 -14.03 -4.70 23.88
CA HIS A 298 -12.91 -5.56 23.54
C HIS A 298 -13.11 -6.94 24.21
N VAL A 299 -13.83 -7.84 23.53
CA VAL A 299 -13.92 -9.25 23.93
C VAL A 299 -12.64 -9.90 23.41
N PRO A 300 -11.70 -10.33 24.26
CA PRO A 300 -10.51 -11.03 23.81
C PRO A 300 -10.99 -12.25 23.03
N SER A 301 -10.76 -12.28 21.72
CA SER A 301 -11.12 -13.43 20.89
C SER A 301 -10.29 -14.61 21.35
N ARG A 302 -10.98 -15.67 21.78
CA ARG A 302 -10.33 -16.94 22.15
C ARG A 302 -9.41 -17.37 21.01
N LYS A 303 -8.13 -17.60 21.33
CA LYS A 303 -7.13 -18.03 20.38
C LYS A 303 -7.60 -19.33 19.70
N PRO A 304 -7.82 -19.35 18.37
CA PRO A 304 -8.23 -20.56 17.70
C PRO A 304 -7.08 -21.57 17.70
N GLN A 305 -7.43 -22.86 17.78
CA GLN A 305 -6.49 -23.94 17.57
C GLN A 305 -6.05 -23.96 16.11
N LEU A 306 -4.77 -24.12 15.88
CA LEU A 306 -4.19 -24.21 14.54
C LEU A 306 -4.43 -25.61 13.95
N THR A 307 -4.59 -25.69 12.66
CA THR A 307 -4.52 -26.95 11.92
C THR A 307 -3.04 -27.40 11.83
N PRO A 308 -2.76 -28.69 11.59
CA PRO A 308 -1.37 -29.17 11.48
C PRO A 308 -0.53 -28.42 10.45
N GLY A 309 -1.14 -28.02 9.32
CA GLY A 309 -0.44 -27.20 8.33
C GLY A 309 -0.13 -25.78 8.82
N GLN A 310 -1.04 -25.17 9.57
CA GLN A 310 -0.81 -23.86 10.19
C GLN A 310 0.26 -23.92 11.29
N GLU A 311 0.29 -25.00 12.09
CA GLU A 311 1.34 -25.24 13.08
C GLU A 311 2.71 -25.36 12.40
N GLN A 312 2.80 -26.14 11.31
CA GLN A 312 4.03 -26.26 10.52
C GLN A 312 4.49 -24.88 9.99
N ALA A 313 3.56 -24.05 9.52
CA ALA A 313 3.89 -22.70 9.06
C ALA A 313 4.38 -21.81 10.20
N LEU A 314 3.76 -21.86 11.36
CA LEU A 314 4.16 -21.13 12.55
C LEU A 314 5.54 -21.57 13.06
N ASP A 315 5.86 -22.85 13.01
CA ASP A 315 7.16 -23.38 13.42
C ASP A 315 8.26 -22.96 12.43
N ALA A 316 7.98 -22.99 11.12
CA ALA A 316 8.91 -22.48 10.11
C ALA A 316 9.19 -20.97 10.30
N ILE A 317 8.18 -20.16 10.61
CA ILE A 317 8.33 -18.73 10.89
C ILE A 317 9.16 -18.53 12.17
N SER A 318 8.88 -19.29 13.22
CA SER A 318 9.62 -19.20 14.48
C SER A 318 11.09 -19.53 14.28
N SER A 319 11.38 -20.63 13.57
CA SER A 319 12.76 -21.01 13.22
C SER A 319 13.47 -19.93 12.40
N ALA A 320 12.75 -19.24 11.50
CA ALA A 320 13.27 -18.12 10.73
C ALA A 320 13.58 -16.90 11.61
N CYS A 321 12.73 -16.60 12.61
CA CYS A 321 12.99 -15.55 13.59
C CYS A 321 14.20 -15.85 14.47
N ASP A 322 14.36 -17.11 14.88
CA ASP A 322 15.47 -17.55 15.75
C ASP A 322 16.80 -17.57 14.98
N ALA A 323 16.77 -17.86 13.67
CA ALA A 323 17.97 -17.82 12.81
C ALA A 323 18.57 -16.42 12.68
N ALA A 324 17.75 -15.37 12.81
CA ALA A 324 18.14 -13.95 12.78
C ALA A 324 19.03 -13.56 11.58
N ASP A 325 18.85 -14.19 10.40
CA ASP A 325 19.67 -14.04 9.19
C ASP A 325 18.92 -13.43 7.99
N GLY A 326 17.70 -12.93 8.21
CA GLY A 326 16.82 -12.41 7.16
C GLY A 326 16.14 -13.51 6.36
N HIS A 327 15.84 -14.65 6.99
CA HIS A 327 15.15 -15.77 6.36
C HIS A 327 13.74 -15.38 5.91
N VAL A 328 13.32 -15.91 4.77
CA VAL A 328 12.02 -15.65 4.15
C VAL A 328 11.18 -16.92 4.17
N VAL A 329 9.99 -16.84 4.73
CA VAL A 329 9.01 -17.94 4.74
C VAL A 329 7.84 -17.58 3.84
N LEU A 330 7.65 -18.30 2.75
CA LEU A 330 6.49 -18.19 1.87
C LEU A 330 5.38 -19.11 2.38
N VAL A 331 4.31 -18.52 2.88
CA VAL A 331 3.09 -19.22 3.28
C VAL A 331 2.15 -19.28 2.09
N ASP A 332 2.25 -20.38 1.32
CA ASP A 332 1.45 -20.68 0.13
C ASP A 332 0.17 -21.36 0.55
N GLY A 333 -0.87 -20.57 0.80
CA GLY A 333 -2.13 -21.11 1.35
C GLY A 333 -3.34 -20.66 0.55
N VAL A 334 -4.22 -21.62 0.22
CA VAL A 334 -5.48 -21.33 -0.48
C VAL A 334 -6.30 -20.24 0.21
N THR A 335 -7.21 -19.63 -0.52
CA THR A 335 -8.12 -18.63 0.07
C THR A 335 -8.94 -19.26 1.19
N GLY A 336 -8.91 -18.66 2.39
CA GLY A 336 -9.60 -19.22 3.58
C GLY A 336 -8.78 -20.26 4.34
N SER A 337 -7.49 -20.47 4.03
CA SER A 337 -6.61 -21.38 4.79
C SER A 337 -6.20 -20.87 6.18
N GLY A 338 -6.59 -19.64 6.55
CA GLY A 338 -6.29 -19.07 7.86
C GLY A 338 -4.88 -18.46 7.99
N LYS A 339 -4.25 -18.05 6.90
CA LYS A 339 -2.94 -17.37 6.89
C LYS A 339 -2.85 -16.25 7.93
N THR A 340 -3.89 -15.42 8.04
CA THR A 340 -3.91 -14.31 9.00
C THR A 340 -3.72 -14.76 10.44
N GLU A 341 -4.31 -15.90 10.85
CA GLU A 341 -4.12 -16.42 12.21
C GLU A 341 -2.68 -16.88 12.45
N VAL A 342 -2.04 -17.48 11.45
CA VAL A 342 -0.61 -17.83 11.52
C VAL A 342 0.23 -16.57 11.75
N TYR A 343 -0.07 -15.46 11.03
CA TYR A 343 0.62 -14.18 11.24
C TYR A 343 0.40 -13.64 12.65
N LEU A 344 -0.83 -13.63 13.15
CA LEU A 344 -1.15 -13.15 14.49
C LEU A 344 -0.38 -13.91 15.56
N GLN A 345 -0.31 -15.25 15.48
CA GLN A 345 0.43 -16.05 16.43
C GLN A 345 1.95 -15.90 16.30
N ALA A 346 2.47 -15.70 15.08
CA ALA A 346 3.89 -15.40 14.88
C ALA A 346 4.26 -14.03 15.49
N ILE A 347 3.40 -13.02 15.31
CA ILE A 347 3.58 -11.69 15.91
C ILE A 347 3.59 -11.79 17.44
N GLU A 348 2.66 -12.55 18.05
CA GLU A 348 2.66 -12.77 19.50
C GLU A 348 4.00 -13.28 20.03
N ARG A 349 4.59 -14.27 19.34
CA ARG A 349 5.91 -14.82 19.72
C ARG A 349 7.01 -13.76 19.65
N VAL A 350 7.02 -12.95 18.59
CA VAL A 350 8.00 -11.87 18.40
C VAL A 350 7.83 -10.77 19.45
N LEU A 351 6.59 -10.40 19.79
CA LEU A 351 6.31 -9.42 20.84
C LEU A 351 6.72 -9.91 22.23
N ALA A 352 6.55 -11.22 22.52
CA ALA A 352 7.01 -11.84 23.77
C ALA A 352 8.54 -11.80 23.91
N GLN A 353 9.28 -11.80 22.79
CA GLN A 353 10.74 -11.62 22.77
C GLN A 353 11.17 -10.15 22.91
N GLY A 354 10.25 -9.21 23.14
CA GLY A 354 10.54 -7.78 23.25
C GLY A 354 10.78 -7.09 21.90
N ARG A 355 10.59 -7.78 20.76
CA ARG A 355 10.73 -7.23 19.40
C ARG A 355 9.39 -6.69 18.88
N THR A 356 9.40 -6.06 17.72
CA THR A 356 8.24 -5.43 17.08
C THR A 356 7.94 -6.08 15.73
N ALA A 357 6.77 -5.82 15.16
CA ALA A 357 6.36 -6.39 13.89
C ALA A 357 5.79 -5.33 12.92
N CYS A 358 6.14 -5.46 11.64
CA CYS A 358 5.60 -4.65 10.57
C CYS A 358 4.80 -5.53 9.60
N VAL A 359 3.52 -5.21 9.42
CA VAL A 359 2.58 -5.97 8.57
C VAL A 359 2.17 -5.11 7.39
N LEU A 360 2.46 -5.59 6.20
CA LEU A 360 2.03 -4.97 4.96
C LEU A 360 0.80 -5.69 4.42
N VAL A 361 -0.22 -4.90 4.12
CA VAL A 361 -1.47 -5.36 3.52
C VAL A 361 -1.73 -4.51 2.27
N PRO A 362 -2.21 -5.09 1.16
CA PRO A 362 -2.61 -4.29 0.01
C PRO A 362 -3.62 -3.21 0.42
N GLU A 363 -3.48 -2.01 -0.11
CA GLU A 363 -4.27 -0.85 0.32
C GLU A 363 -5.78 -1.07 0.21
N ILE A 364 -6.21 -1.82 -0.81
CA ILE A 364 -7.61 -2.20 -1.02
C ILE A 364 -8.12 -3.24 -0.01
N SER A 365 -7.22 -4.06 0.55
CA SER A 365 -7.54 -5.09 1.56
C SER A 365 -7.41 -4.57 2.99
N LEU A 366 -6.92 -3.33 3.18
CA LEU A 366 -6.82 -2.69 4.48
C LEU A 366 -8.18 -2.12 4.89
N THR A 367 -9.11 -3.02 5.19
CA THR A 367 -10.47 -2.72 5.64
C THR A 367 -10.52 -2.54 7.16
N PRO A 368 -11.57 -1.90 7.71
CA PRO A 368 -11.80 -1.87 9.16
C PRO A 368 -11.80 -3.26 9.80
N GLN A 369 -12.31 -4.29 9.11
CA GLN A 369 -12.26 -5.68 9.57
C GLN A 369 -10.83 -6.21 9.70
N THR A 370 -9.98 -5.95 8.71
CA THR A 370 -8.57 -6.38 8.76
C THR A 370 -7.86 -5.70 9.92
N VAL A 371 -7.98 -4.39 10.05
CA VAL A 371 -7.41 -3.63 11.18
C VAL A 371 -8.00 -4.11 12.52
N GLY A 372 -9.31 -4.37 12.58
CA GLY A 372 -10.01 -4.87 13.76
C GLY A 372 -9.45 -6.20 14.26
N ARG A 373 -9.04 -7.12 13.37
CA ARG A 373 -8.40 -8.39 13.75
C ARG A 373 -7.08 -8.17 14.50
N PHE A 374 -6.23 -7.23 14.02
CA PHE A 374 -4.97 -6.90 14.69
C PHE A 374 -5.20 -6.17 16.02
N ARG A 375 -6.07 -5.16 16.03
CA ARG A 375 -6.43 -4.45 17.26
C ARG A 375 -7.11 -5.38 18.29
N GLY A 376 -7.97 -6.28 17.83
CA GLY A 376 -8.61 -7.30 18.68
C GLY A 376 -7.62 -8.24 19.36
N ARG A 377 -6.44 -8.45 18.78
CA ARG A 377 -5.40 -9.32 19.32
C ARG A 377 -4.35 -8.57 20.14
N PHE A 378 -3.93 -7.39 19.68
CA PHE A 378 -2.80 -6.65 20.25
C PHE A 378 -3.18 -5.33 20.93
N GLY A 379 -4.47 -5.01 20.95
CA GLY A 379 -4.98 -3.78 21.62
C GLY A 379 -4.42 -2.50 21.05
N ASP A 380 -4.15 -1.57 21.92
CA ASP A 380 -3.73 -0.21 21.61
C ASP A 380 -2.25 -0.08 21.21
N THR A 381 -1.51 -1.19 21.13
CA THR A 381 -0.13 -1.20 20.61
C THR A 381 -0.06 -1.25 19.07
N VAL A 382 -1.21 -1.28 18.39
CA VAL A 382 -1.30 -1.33 16.93
C VAL A 382 -1.39 0.06 16.32
N ALA A 383 -0.39 0.45 15.56
CA ALA A 383 -0.42 1.62 14.69
C ALA A 383 -0.90 1.24 13.27
N VAL A 384 -1.65 2.15 12.62
CA VAL A 384 -2.20 1.92 11.28
C VAL A 384 -1.74 3.02 10.32
N MET A 385 -1.23 2.64 9.12
CA MET A 385 -0.69 3.58 8.14
C MET A 385 -1.22 3.31 6.73
N HIS A 386 -2.08 4.20 6.19
CA HIS A 386 -2.58 4.10 4.81
C HIS A 386 -2.87 5.45 4.16
N SER A 387 -3.02 5.49 2.84
CA SER A 387 -3.20 6.73 2.05
C SER A 387 -4.54 7.42 2.28
N ARG A 388 -5.60 6.69 2.68
CA ARG A 388 -6.92 7.25 2.96
C ARG A 388 -6.99 8.08 4.26
N MET A 389 -5.98 7.95 5.14
CA MET A 389 -5.86 8.79 6.33
C MET A 389 -5.48 10.21 5.94
N SER A 390 -6.00 11.20 6.68
CA SER A 390 -5.56 12.58 6.56
C SER A 390 -4.06 12.71 6.89
N ALA A 391 -3.44 13.77 6.43
CA ALA A 391 -2.02 14.02 6.75
C ALA A 391 -1.80 14.13 8.26
N GLY A 392 -2.77 14.69 8.99
CA GLY A 392 -2.71 14.81 10.44
C GLY A 392 -2.79 13.47 11.16
N GLU A 393 -3.72 12.59 10.77
CA GLU A 393 -3.83 11.24 11.31
C GLU A 393 -2.55 10.44 11.06
N ARG A 394 -2.00 10.50 9.84
CA ARG A 394 -0.73 9.83 9.51
C ARG A 394 0.44 10.36 10.33
N TYR A 395 0.49 11.67 10.59
CA TYR A 395 1.51 12.26 11.44
C TYR A 395 1.40 11.74 12.88
N ASP A 396 0.20 11.69 13.45
CA ASP A 396 -0.01 11.22 14.81
C ASP A 396 0.30 9.73 14.97
N GLN A 397 -0.05 8.89 13.99
CA GLN A 397 0.35 7.49 13.96
C GLN A 397 1.88 7.33 13.84
N TRP A 398 2.51 8.11 12.98
CA TRP A 398 3.96 8.13 12.82
C TRP A 398 4.67 8.50 14.12
N ASP A 399 4.18 9.52 14.82
CA ASP A 399 4.74 9.96 16.08
C ASP A 399 4.49 8.95 17.22
N PHE A 400 3.36 8.26 17.20
CA PHE A 400 3.05 7.14 18.08
C PHE A 400 4.04 5.97 17.88
N ILE A 401 4.39 5.64 16.63
CA ILE A 401 5.41 4.64 16.33
C ILE A 401 6.77 5.11 16.84
N ARG A 402 7.15 6.37 16.56
CA ARG A 402 8.42 6.96 16.99
C ARG A 402 8.60 6.97 18.50
N SER A 403 7.53 7.14 19.26
CA SER A 403 7.58 7.11 20.74
C SER A 403 7.92 5.72 21.30
N GLY A 404 7.85 4.65 20.48
CA GLY A 404 8.04 3.26 20.91
C GLY A 404 6.81 2.63 21.57
N ALA A 405 5.67 3.35 21.62
CA ALA A 405 4.43 2.81 22.19
C ALA A 405 3.74 1.83 21.21
N ALA A 406 3.90 2.04 19.90
CA ALA A 406 3.44 1.08 18.92
C ALA A 406 4.41 -0.11 18.85
N ARG A 407 3.87 -1.31 18.98
CA ARG A 407 4.62 -2.58 18.87
C ARG A 407 4.34 -3.31 17.56
N VAL A 408 3.19 -3.05 16.96
CA VAL A 408 2.76 -3.61 15.67
C VAL A 408 2.34 -2.46 14.76
N VAL A 409 2.92 -2.41 13.56
CA VAL A 409 2.50 -1.48 12.52
C VAL A 409 1.80 -2.26 11.43
N VAL A 410 0.57 -1.88 11.10
CA VAL A 410 -0.22 -2.46 10.00
C VAL A 410 -0.45 -1.39 8.95
N GLY A 411 -0.10 -1.64 7.70
CA GLY A 411 -0.29 -0.62 6.68
C GLY A 411 0.00 -1.05 5.26
N ALA A 412 -0.12 -0.09 4.35
CA ALA A 412 0.31 -0.26 2.98
C ALA A 412 1.85 -0.24 2.88
N ARG A 413 2.40 -0.38 1.66
CA ARG A 413 3.85 -0.40 1.41
C ARG A 413 4.67 0.69 2.13
N SER A 414 4.09 1.87 2.36
CA SER A 414 4.76 2.98 3.05
C SER A 414 4.98 2.74 4.55
N ALA A 415 4.32 1.75 5.14
CA ALA A 415 4.51 1.38 6.54
C ALA A 415 5.93 0.86 6.84
N LEU A 416 6.65 0.37 5.83
CA LEU A 416 8.06 -0.06 5.94
C LEU A 416 9.01 1.05 6.42
N PHE A 417 8.70 2.30 6.09
CA PHE A 417 9.58 3.45 6.34
C PHE A 417 9.21 4.22 7.61
N THR A 418 8.30 3.66 8.41
CA THR A 418 7.97 4.23 9.72
C THR A 418 9.12 3.99 10.70
N PRO A 419 9.30 4.86 11.71
CA PRO A 419 10.39 4.74 12.68
C PRO A 419 10.13 3.63 13.72
N LEU A 420 9.76 2.43 13.23
CA LEU A 420 9.57 1.25 14.06
C LEU A 420 10.94 0.63 14.36
N VAL A 421 11.29 0.55 15.62
CA VAL A 421 12.58 0.03 16.08
C VAL A 421 12.51 -1.44 16.49
N ASN A 422 13.65 -2.13 16.47
CA ASN A 422 13.79 -3.52 16.90
C ASN A 422 12.82 -4.48 16.21
N VAL A 423 12.66 -4.36 14.89
CA VAL A 423 11.75 -5.21 14.13
C VAL A 423 12.25 -6.65 14.11
N GLY A 424 11.40 -7.59 14.54
CA GLY A 424 11.64 -9.04 14.52
C GLY A 424 10.97 -9.76 13.36
N LEU A 425 9.91 -9.17 12.82
CA LEU A 425 9.10 -9.80 11.78
C LEU A 425 8.53 -8.78 10.82
N TYR A 426 8.73 -9.02 9.54
CA TYR A 426 8.01 -8.37 8.45
C TYR A 426 7.01 -9.36 7.86
N VAL A 427 5.74 -9.00 7.80
CA VAL A 427 4.69 -9.79 7.14
C VAL A 427 4.22 -9.03 5.90
N ILE A 428 4.16 -9.70 4.76
CA ILE A 428 3.62 -9.16 3.51
C ILE A 428 2.49 -10.08 3.07
N ASP A 429 1.26 -9.66 3.31
CA ASP A 429 0.09 -10.42 2.89
C ASP A 429 -0.23 -10.13 1.42
N GLU A 430 -0.76 -11.12 0.72
CA GLU A 430 -1.01 -11.09 -0.73
C GLU A 430 0.22 -10.60 -1.52
N GLU A 431 1.39 -11.26 -1.33
CA GLU A 431 2.71 -10.81 -1.80
C GLU A 431 2.81 -10.61 -3.32
N HIS A 432 1.92 -11.28 -4.08
CA HIS A 432 1.80 -11.19 -5.55
C HIS A 432 1.22 -9.84 -6.02
N GLU A 433 0.73 -9.01 -5.09
CA GLU A 433 0.05 -7.76 -5.44
C GLU A 433 0.99 -6.71 -6.05
N GLY A 434 0.66 -6.24 -7.26
CA GLY A 434 1.40 -5.18 -7.94
C GLY A 434 1.42 -3.86 -7.18
N SER A 435 0.50 -3.63 -6.21
CA SER A 435 0.49 -2.43 -5.38
C SER A 435 1.71 -2.30 -4.46
N TYR A 436 2.47 -3.36 -4.25
CA TYR A 436 3.74 -3.34 -3.54
C TYR A 436 4.89 -2.75 -4.36
N LYS A 437 4.73 -2.60 -5.66
CA LYS A 437 5.61 -1.83 -6.53
C LYS A 437 5.18 -0.36 -6.54
N GLN A 438 6.14 0.57 -6.39
CA GLN A 438 5.87 2.00 -6.45
C GLN A 438 5.98 2.55 -7.88
N ASP A 439 4.98 3.33 -8.32
CA ASP A 439 4.94 3.88 -9.68
C ASP A 439 5.79 5.14 -9.87
N SER A 440 6.09 5.86 -8.78
CA SER A 440 6.92 7.06 -8.77
C SER A 440 8.30 6.78 -8.19
N ALA A 441 9.27 7.65 -8.45
CA ALA A 441 10.62 7.51 -7.90
C ALA A 441 10.64 7.73 -6.36
N PRO A 442 11.36 6.90 -5.63
CA PRO A 442 12.02 5.66 -6.06
C PRO A 442 11.01 4.54 -6.36
N ARG A 443 11.17 3.85 -7.50
CA ARG A 443 10.27 2.77 -7.96
C ARG A 443 10.62 1.44 -7.29
N TYR A 444 10.60 1.42 -5.96
CA TYR A 444 10.94 0.24 -5.17
C TYR A 444 9.82 -0.81 -5.16
N HIS A 445 10.18 -2.05 -4.86
CA HIS A 445 9.24 -3.11 -4.52
C HIS A 445 9.32 -3.40 -3.02
N ALA A 446 8.20 -3.34 -2.30
CA ALA A 446 8.16 -3.47 -0.84
C ALA A 446 8.78 -4.78 -0.32
N ARG A 447 8.58 -5.91 -1.03
CA ARG A 447 9.20 -7.20 -0.69
C ARG A 447 10.73 -7.12 -0.67
N GLU A 448 11.33 -6.49 -1.68
CA GLU A 448 12.80 -6.38 -1.78
C GLU A 448 13.36 -5.49 -0.66
N VAL A 449 12.62 -4.41 -0.32
CA VAL A 449 12.98 -3.53 0.80
C VAL A 449 12.89 -4.28 2.13
N ALA A 450 11.79 -4.99 2.38
CA ALA A 450 11.62 -5.78 3.60
C ALA A 450 12.70 -6.86 3.74
N CYS A 451 13.03 -7.57 2.65
CA CYS A 451 14.13 -8.55 2.66
C CYS A 451 15.50 -7.90 2.93
N TRP A 452 15.73 -6.69 2.42
CA TRP A 452 16.97 -5.95 2.69
C TRP A 452 17.05 -5.52 4.16
N MET A 453 15.99 -4.90 4.69
CA MET A 453 15.92 -4.49 6.08
C MET A 453 16.04 -5.69 7.04
N ALA A 454 15.35 -6.79 6.74
CA ALA A 454 15.37 -7.98 7.57
C ALA A 454 16.76 -8.60 7.70
N ARG A 455 17.55 -8.63 6.62
CA ARG A 455 18.95 -9.12 6.66
C ARG A 455 19.84 -8.29 7.57
N ARG A 456 19.58 -6.99 7.68
CA ARG A 456 20.37 -6.10 8.52
C ARG A 456 19.96 -6.13 9.98
N SER A 457 18.66 -6.22 10.25
CA SER A 457 18.10 -6.23 11.61
C SER A 457 17.99 -7.63 12.25
N GLY A 458 18.34 -8.70 11.50
CA GLY A 458 18.11 -10.07 11.95
C GLY A 458 16.60 -10.37 12.14
N ALA A 459 15.75 -9.79 11.32
CA ALA A 459 14.32 -10.10 11.31
C ALA A 459 14.02 -11.26 10.34
N ALA A 460 12.87 -11.92 10.51
CA ALA A 460 12.31 -12.79 9.49
C ALA A 460 11.34 -12.04 8.58
N VAL A 461 11.13 -12.58 7.36
CA VAL A 461 10.11 -12.10 6.42
C VAL A 461 9.11 -13.20 6.15
N VAL A 462 7.83 -12.92 6.32
CA VAL A 462 6.73 -13.80 5.95
C VAL A 462 6.03 -13.23 4.73
N LEU A 463 5.98 -14.01 3.66
CA LEU A 463 5.24 -13.71 2.46
C LEU A 463 4.00 -14.60 2.43
N GLY A 464 2.80 -14.03 2.45
CA GLY A 464 1.57 -14.78 2.38
C GLY A 464 0.86 -14.59 1.06
N SER A 465 0.42 -15.68 0.44
CA SER A 465 -0.37 -15.60 -0.78
C SER A 465 -1.18 -16.87 -1.03
N ALA A 466 -2.34 -16.71 -1.68
CA ALA A 466 -3.05 -17.83 -2.28
C ALA A 466 -2.51 -18.16 -3.68
N THR A 467 -1.95 -17.16 -4.34
CA THR A 467 -1.39 -17.21 -5.68
C THR A 467 0.03 -16.63 -5.66
N PRO A 468 1.01 -17.30 -5.04
CA PRO A 468 2.38 -16.79 -4.94
C PRO A 468 2.97 -16.49 -6.31
N SER A 469 3.72 -15.36 -6.40
CA SER A 469 4.42 -14.97 -7.61
C SER A 469 5.42 -16.04 -8.06
N ILE A 470 5.59 -16.19 -9.38
CA ILE A 470 6.55 -17.15 -9.94
C ILE A 470 7.96 -16.87 -9.42
N GLU A 471 8.33 -15.62 -9.21
CA GLU A 471 9.62 -15.22 -8.64
C GLU A 471 9.79 -15.69 -7.19
N ALA A 472 8.75 -15.59 -6.35
CA ALA A 472 8.81 -16.08 -4.97
C ALA A 472 8.95 -17.61 -4.92
N LEU A 473 8.16 -18.32 -5.75
CA LEU A 473 8.27 -19.79 -5.88
C LEU A 473 9.65 -20.22 -6.38
N TYR A 474 10.19 -19.53 -7.37
CA TYR A 474 11.54 -19.82 -7.90
C TYR A 474 12.62 -19.59 -6.85
N ARG A 475 12.52 -18.50 -6.06
CA ARG A 475 13.46 -18.24 -4.96
C ARG A 475 13.38 -19.31 -3.88
N CYS A 476 12.19 -19.78 -3.51
CA CYS A 476 12.05 -20.90 -2.57
C CYS A 476 12.74 -22.18 -3.08
N ALA A 477 12.72 -22.43 -4.39
CA ALA A 477 13.37 -23.59 -5.00
C ALA A 477 14.90 -23.46 -5.15
N LYS A 478 15.46 -22.23 -5.13
CA LYS A 478 16.85 -21.96 -5.47
C LYS A 478 17.68 -21.32 -4.35
N HIS A 479 17.05 -20.59 -3.44
CA HIS A 479 17.77 -19.80 -2.46
C HIS A 479 17.67 -20.41 -1.06
N PRO A 480 18.79 -20.70 -0.36
CA PRO A 480 18.78 -21.45 0.90
C PRO A 480 18.07 -20.74 2.05
N ARG A 481 17.93 -19.40 1.99
CA ARG A 481 17.19 -18.60 2.99
C ARG A 481 15.73 -18.38 2.63
N TRP A 482 15.16 -19.16 1.72
CA TRP A 482 13.76 -19.10 1.35
C TRP A 482 13.12 -20.47 1.56
N THR A 483 12.06 -20.51 2.36
CA THR A 483 11.32 -21.74 2.67
C THR A 483 9.87 -21.56 2.25
N GLN A 484 9.30 -22.54 1.56
CA GLN A 484 7.87 -22.59 1.24
C GLN A 484 7.16 -23.54 2.19
N VAL A 485 6.07 -23.07 2.79
CA VAL A 485 5.11 -23.92 3.54
C VAL A 485 3.75 -23.84 2.85
N ARG A 486 3.13 -24.98 2.59
CA ARG A 486 1.84 -25.07 1.89
C ARG A 486 0.70 -25.28 2.85
N LEU A 487 -0.39 -24.53 2.66
CA LEU A 487 -1.68 -24.70 3.32
C LEU A 487 -2.74 -25.03 2.26
N PRO A 488 -2.86 -26.30 1.84
CA PRO A 488 -3.69 -26.69 0.69
C PRO A 488 -5.18 -26.71 1.00
N GLU A 489 -5.57 -26.67 2.27
CA GLU A 489 -6.93 -26.79 2.71
C GLU A 489 -7.47 -25.49 3.32
N ARG A 490 -8.77 -25.26 3.19
CA ARG A 490 -9.46 -24.21 3.91
C ARG A 490 -9.53 -24.55 5.40
N ALA A 491 -9.38 -23.56 6.27
CA ALA A 491 -9.46 -23.75 7.73
C ALA A 491 -10.80 -24.34 8.22
N ASN A 492 -11.87 -24.12 7.45
CA ASN A 492 -13.19 -24.71 7.74
C ASN A 492 -13.40 -26.11 7.12
N GLY A 493 -12.37 -26.73 6.54
CA GLY A 493 -12.41 -28.06 5.93
C GLY A 493 -13.25 -28.18 4.64
N ARG A 494 -13.77 -27.09 4.09
CA ARG A 494 -14.62 -27.12 2.90
C ARG A 494 -13.81 -27.16 1.61
N PRO A 495 -14.29 -27.89 0.59
CA PRO A 495 -13.61 -27.91 -0.70
C PRO A 495 -13.68 -26.56 -1.40
N MET A 496 -12.73 -26.32 -2.31
CA MET A 496 -12.79 -25.19 -3.23
C MET A 496 -14.00 -25.31 -4.17
N PRO A 497 -14.63 -24.18 -4.58
CA PRO A 497 -15.79 -24.20 -5.49
C PRO A 497 -15.42 -24.79 -6.85
N ALA A 498 -16.39 -25.46 -7.49
CA ALA A 498 -16.19 -25.94 -8.85
C ALA A 498 -16.11 -24.77 -9.85
N VAL A 499 -15.05 -24.76 -10.66
CA VAL A 499 -14.87 -23.78 -11.74
C VAL A 499 -15.24 -24.42 -13.07
N ARG A 500 -16.21 -23.83 -13.76
CA ARG A 500 -16.61 -24.23 -15.11
C ARG A 500 -16.17 -23.18 -16.12
N VAL A 501 -15.39 -23.60 -17.10
CA VAL A 501 -15.00 -22.76 -18.26
C VAL A 501 -16.09 -22.83 -19.32
N VAL A 502 -16.47 -21.68 -19.85
CA VAL A 502 -17.45 -21.54 -20.93
C VAL A 502 -16.74 -21.00 -22.18
N ASP A 503 -16.78 -21.77 -23.24
CA ASP A 503 -16.21 -21.41 -24.53
C ASP A 503 -17.14 -20.46 -25.30
N MET A 504 -16.78 -19.19 -25.31
CA MET A 504 -17.55 -18.15 -25.97
C MET A 504 -17.40 -18.18 -27.49
N ALA A 505 -16.32 -18.75 -28.02
CA ALA A 505 -16.16 -18.94 -29.47
C ALA A 505 -17.20 -19.94 -30.00
N ARG A 506 -17.40 -21.01 -29.24
CA ARG A 506 -18.43 -22.03 -29.54
C ARG A 506 -19.84 -21.43 -29.44
N GLU A 507 -20.17 -20.71 -28.38
CA GLU A 507 -21.47 -20.03 -28.27
C GLU A 507 -21.70 -19.01 -29.36
N PHE A 508 -20.66 -18.30 -29.80
CA PHE A 508 -20.75 -17.37 -30.90
C PHE A 508 -21.01 -18.09 -32.23
N ALA A 509 -20.35 -19.22 -32.50
CA ALA A 509 -20.57 -20.06 -33.68
C ALA A 509 -22.00 -20.65 -33.70
N GLU A 510 -22.57 -20.98 -32.52
CA GLU A 510 -23.95 -21.44 -32.32
C GLU A 510 -25.00 -20.30 -32.46
N GLY A 511 -24.57 -19.07 -32.71
CA GLY A 511 -25.43 -17.91 -32.99
C GLY A 511 -25.63 -16.92 -31.84
N SER A 512 -25.05 -17.15 -30.65
CA SER A 512 -25.12 -16.21 -29.54
C SER A 512 -24.35 -14.92 -29.85
N ARG A 513 -24.93 -13.77 -29.55
CA ARG A 513 -24.28 -12.45 -29.71
C ARG A 513 -24.23 -11.66 -28.41
N SER A 514 -24.72 -12.24 -27.31
CA SER A 514 -24.67 -11.65 -25.98
C SER A 514 -23.26 -11.70 -25.39
N MET A 515 -22.95 -10.77 -24.49
CA MET A 515 -21.76 -10.83 -23.65
C MET A 515 -21.87 -11.89 -22.55
N PHE A 516 -23.09 -12.33 -22.24
CA PHE A 516 -23.36 -13.35 -21.24
C PHE A 516 -23.68 -14.67 -21.93
N SER A 517 -22.95 -15.71 -21.58
CA SER A 517 -23.22 -17.08 -22.04
C SER A 517 -24.56 -17.58 -21.55
N ALA A 518 -25.16 -18.52 -22.26
CA ALA A 518 -26.37 -19.17 -21.82
C ALA A 518 -26.21 -19.86 -20.47
N ALA A 519 -25.01 -20.38 -20.18
CA ALA A 519 -24.67 -20.98 -18.89
C ALA A 519 -24.66 -19.97 -17.74
N LEU A 520 -24.06 -18.78 -17.93
CA LEU A 520 -24.02 -17.73 -16.93
C LEU A 520 -25.41 -17.12 -16.70
N THR A 521 -26.16 -16.86 -17.77
CA THR A 521 -27.53 -16.35 -17.71
C THR A 521 -28.44 -17.27 -16.88
N ARG A 522 -28.38 -18.58 -17.15
CA ARG A 522 -29.15 -19.58 -16.38
C ARG A 522 -28.73 -19.62 -14.91
N ALA A 523 -27.43 -19.59 -14.62
CA ALA A 523 -26.93 -19.60 -13.26
C ALA A 523 -27.36 -18.34 -12.48
N LEU A 524 -27.33 -17.15 -13.12
CA LEU A 524 -27.84 -15.92 -12.53
C LEU A 524 -29.33 -16.01 -12.20
N GLN A 525 -30.14 -16.54 -13.14
CA GLN A 525 -31.55 -16.74 -12.92
C GLN A 525 -31.82 -17.68 -11.74
N GLU A 526 -31.12 -18.81 -11.65
CA GLU A 526 -31.25 -19.79 -10.57
C GLU A 526 -30.91 -19.17 -9.21
N GLU A 527 -29.82 -18.44 -9.08
CA GLU A 527 -29.40 -17.88 -7.80
C GLU A 527 -30.27 -16.69 -7.37
N LEU A 528 -30.55 -15.78 -8.26
CA LEU A 528 -31.32 -14.56 -7.95
C LEU A 528 -32.80 -14.86 -7.65
N SER A 529 -33.40 -15.87 -8.33
CA SER A 529 -34.75 -16.31 -8.03
C SER A 529 -34.90 -16.95 -6.64
N GLN A 530 -33.79 -17.44 -6.05
CA GLN A 530 -33.74 -17.99 -4.71
C GLN A 530 -33.29 -16.93 -3.65
N GLY A 531 -33.24 -15.67 -4.01
CA GLY A 531 -32.83 -14.60 -3.10
C GLY A 531 -31.34 -14.62 -2.75
N ARG A 532 -30.47 -15.18 -3.60
CA ARG A 532 -29.04 -15.26 -3.37
C ARG A 532 -28.29 -14.18 -4.13
N LYS A 533 -26.99 -14.01 -3.80
CA LYS A 533 -26.12 -12.98 -4.36
C LYS A 533 -25.14 -13.55 -5.37
N ALA A 534 -24.87 -12.75 -6.40
CA ALA A 534 -23.87 -13.05 -7.41
C ALA A 534 -22.79 -11.96 -7.50
N VAL A 535 -21.57 -12.37 -7.81
CA VAL A 535 -20.45 -11.47 -8.10
C VAL A 535 -20.03 -11.66 -9.55
N LEU A 536 -20.03 -10.59 -10.33
CA LEU A 536 -19.61 -10.60 -11.72
C LEU A 536 -18.34 -9.75 -11.91
N LEU A 537 -17.26 -10.41 -12.29
CA LEU A 537 -15.99 -9.78 -12.55
C LEU A 537 -15.87 -9.43 -14.03
N LEU A 538 -15.69 -8.14 -14.29
CA LEU A 538 -15.23 -7.64 -15.58
C LEU A 538 -13.77 -7.25 -15.47
N ASN A 539 -12.87 -8.05 -16.03
CA ASN A 539 -11.46 -7.70 -15.99
C ASN A 539 -11.12 -6.67 -17.07
N GLN A 540 -11.22 -5.40 -16.70
CA GLN A 540 -10.87 -4.29 -17.56
C GLN A 540 -9.74 -3.49 -16.93
N ARG A 541 -8.49 -3.86 -17.22
CA ARG A 541 -7.32 -3.01 -17.02
C ARG A 541 -6.78 -2.60 -18.38
N GLY A 542 -6.61 -1.30 -18.57
CA GLY A 542 -5.77 -0.73 -19.60
C GLY A 542 -6.43 -0.52 -20.96
N PHE A 543 -5.77 0.32 -21.71
CA PHE A 543 -6.15 0.76 -23.06
C PHE A 543 -5.57 -0.13 -24.16
N ALA A 544 -5.07 -1.33 -23.84
CA ALA A 544 -4.49 -2.22 -24.82
C ALA A 544 -5.59 -2.76 -25.74
N LYS A 545 -5.61 -2.25 -26.95
CA LYS A 545 -6.51 -2.69 -28.01
C LYS A 545 -5.84 -3.82 -28.74
N PHE A 546 -6.38 -5.01 -28.63
CA PHE A 546 -5.95 -6.16 -29.43
C PHE A 546 -7.08 -6.61 -30.37
N LEU A 547 -6.73 -7.40 -31.39
CA LEU A 547 -7.71 -8.04 -32.26
C LEU A 547 -7.97 -9.46 -31.75
N LEU A 548 -9.25 -9.85 -31.71
CA LEU A 548 -9.67 -11.20 -31.37
C LEU A 548 -10.71 -11.68 -32.39
N CYS A 549 -10.52 -12.89 -32.89
CA CYS A 549 -11.51 -13.56 -33.70
C CYS A 549 -12.60 -14.18 -32.83
N ARG A 550 -13.83 -13.75 -33.02
CA ARG A 550 -14.95 -14.25 -32.20
C ARG A 550 -15.39 -15.66 -32.51
N GLU A 551 -15.02 -16.20 -33.70
CA GLU A 551 -15.38 -17.56 -34.12
C GLU A 551 -14.37 -18.61 -33.65
N CYS A 552 -13.07 -18.32 -33.65
CA CYS A 552 -12.05 -19.30 -33.26
C CYS A 552 -11.15 -18.90 -32.12
N GLY A 553 -11.33 -17.68 -31.53
CA GLY A 553 -10.51 -17.19 -30.43
C GLY A 553 -9.12 -16.64 -30.82
N PHE A 554 -8.71 -16.72 -32.12
CA PHE A 554 -7.39 -16.31 -32.56
C PHE A 554 -7.06 -14.86 -32.18
N VAL A 555 -5.87 -14.66 -31.62
CA VAL A 555 -5.28 -13.35 -31.33
C VAL A 555 -3.88 -13.26 -31.96
N PRO A 556 -3.57 -12.21 -32.75
CA PRO A 556 -2.24 -12.03 -33.30
C PRO A 556 -1.17 -11.84 -32.23
N LYS A 557 -0.14 -12.69 -32.23
CA LYS A 557 0.99 -12.66 -31.29
C LYS A 557 2.29 -12.23 -31.94
N CYS A 558 3.19 -11.68 -31.15
CA CYS A 558 4.55 -11.33 -31.60
C CYS A 558 5.39 -12.60 -31.75
N PRO A 559 6.05 -12.84 -32.91
CA PRO A 559 6.85 -14.04 -33.11
C PRO A 559 8.13 -14.09 -32.25
N HIS A 560 8.54 -12.94 -31.67
CA HIS A 560 9.76 -12.84 -30.90
C HIS A 560 9.53 -12.81 -29.38
N CYS A 561 8.34 -12.34 -28.94
CA CYS A 561 8.04 -12.10 -27.53
C CYS A 561 6.90 -12.95 -26.99
N ASP A 562 6.17 -13.64 -27.86
CA ASP A 562 4.94 -14.42 -27.56
C ASP A 562 3.85 -13.61 -26.81
N THR A 563 3.93 -12.29 -26.87
CA THR A 563 2.90 -11.38 -26.32
C THR A 563 1.95 -10.97 -27.43
N SER A 564 0.71 -10.66 -27.08
CA SER A 564 -0.29 -10.17 -28.03
C SER A 564 0.14 -8.84 -28.64
N LEU A 565 -0.13 -8.67 -29.94
CA LEU A 565 0.19 -7.45 -30.67
C LEU A 565 -0.88 -6.38 -30.42
N THR A 566 -0.43 -5.17 -30.09
CA THR A 566 -1.31 -4.00 -29.94
C THR A 566 -1.76 -3.46 -31.27
N TYR A 567 -3.06 -3.27 -31.45
CA TYR A 567 -3.66 -2.71 -32.64
C TYR A 567 -3.64 -1.18 -32.65
N HIS A 568 -3.05 -0.59 -33.66
CA HIS A 568 -2.99 0.85 -33.92
C HIS A 568 -3.97 1.28 -35.01
N GLU A 569 -5.01 2.01 -34.62
CA GLU A 569 -6.04 2.50 -35.53
C GLU A 569 -5.50 3.43 -36.60
N ARG A 570 -4.61 4.37 -36.18
CA ARG A 570 -3.92 5.23 -37.15
C ARG A 570 -2.85 4.42 -37.84
N GLY A 571 -3.04 4.15 -39.11
CA GLY A 571 -2.13 3.36 -39.93
C GLY A 571 -2.51 1.88 -40.07
N ASN A 572 -3.55 1.41 -39.36
CA ASN A 572 -4.10 0.05 -39.45
C ASN A 572 -3.03 -1.05 -39.39
N PHE A 573 -2.22 -1.04 -38.33
CA PHE A 573 -1.16 -2.01 -38.14
C PHE A 573 -1.17 -2.58 -36.71
N LEU A 574 -0.48 -3.71 -36.57
CA LEU A 574 -0.23 -4.39 -35.31
C LEU A 574 1.23 -4.17 -34.89
N ALA A 575 1.51 -3.90 -33.61
CA ALA A 575 2.86 -3.69 -33.09
C ALA A 575 3.12 -4.40 -31.77
N CYS A 576 4.33 -4.89 -31.60
CA CYS A 576 4.87 -5.32 -30.33
C CYS A 576 5.64 -4.16 -29.70
N HIS A 577 5.25 -3.76 -28.48
CA HIS A 577 5.92 -2.70 -27.75
C HIS A 577 7.14 -3.16 -26.95
N HIS A 578 7.43 -4.47 -26.89
CA HIS A 578 8.64 -5.01 -26.28
C HIS A 578 9.84 -4.95 -27.23
N CYS A 579 9.68 -5.44 -28.46
CA CYS A 579 10.79 -5.54 -29.41
C CYS A 579 10.65 -4.66 -30.68
N GLY A 580 9.54 -3.93 -30.81
CA GLY A 580 9.31 -3.06 -31.97
C GLY A 580 8.82 -3.77 -33.23
N TYR A 581 8.55 -5.09 -33.22
CA TYR A 581 7.98 -5.81 -34.35
C TYR A 581 6.67 -5.19 -34.82
N ARG A 582 6.47 -5.10 -36.17
CA ARG A 582 5.25 -4.55 -36.76
C ARG A 582 4.79 -5.40 -37.93
N GLN A 583 3.47 -5.51 -38.06
CA GLN A 583 2.84 -6.12 -39.27
C GLN A 583 1.54 -5.39 -39.61
N ALA A 584 1.10 -5.52 -40.87
CA ALA A 584 -0.19 -5.02 -41.29
C ALA A 584 -1.31 -5.76 -40.56
N SER A 585 -2.42 -5.05 -40.28
CA SER A 585 -3.60 -5.67 -39.68
C SER A 585 -4.29 -6.57 -40.75
N PRO A 586 -4.50 -7.87 -40.48
CA PRO A 586 -5.23 -8.73 -41.39
C PRO A 586 -6.71 -8.31 -41.48
N ALA A 587 -7.30 -8.39 -42.68
CA ALA A 587 -8.71 -8.06 -42.92
C ALA A 587 -9.66 -9.15 -42.42
N VAL A 588 -9.22 -10.39 -42.50
CA VAL A 588 -9.92 -11.61 -42.01
C VAL A 588 -9.02 -12.40 -41.08
N CYS A 589 -9.59 -13.29 -40.30
CA CYS A 589 -8.82 -14.16 -39.41
C CYS A 589 -7.88 -15.07 -40.21
N PRO A 590 -6.56 -15.10 -39.96
CA PRO A 590 -5.62 -15.98 -40.63
C PRO A 590 -5.88 -17.48 -40.39
N GLU A 591 -6.46 -17.84 -39.24
CA GLU A 591 -6.71 -19.24 -38.86
C GLU A 591 -7.99 -19.82 -39.45
N CYS A 592 -9.12 -19.08 -39.39
CA CYS A 592 -10.43 -19.58 -39.80
C CYS A 592 -11.08 -18.78 -40.93
N SER A 593 -10.39 -17.80 -41.50
CA SER A 593 -10.88 -16.92 -42.59
C SER A 593 -12.14 -16.11 -42.24
N SER A 594 -12.52 -16.04 -40.97
CA SER A 594 -13.70 -15.32 -40.49
C SER A 594 -13.53 -13.79 -40.60
N PRO A 595 -14.60 -13.05 -40.98
CA PRO A 595 -14.61 -11.59 -40.99
C PRO A 595 -14.77 -11.00 -39.59
N TYR A 596 -14.96 -11.83 -38.55
CA TYR A 596 -15.20 -11.43 -37.18
C TYR A 596 -13.91 -11.26 -36.33
N LEU A 597 -12.79 -11.03 -37.01
CA LEU A 597 -11.58 -10.53 -36.34
C LEU A 597 -11.76 -9.05 -36.02
N LYS A 598 -12.09 -8.73 -34.80
CA LYS A 598 -12.48 -7.37 -34.35
C LYS A 598 -11.72 -6.93 -33.15
N LYS A 599 -11.69 -5.60 -32.90
CA LYS A 599 -11.21 -5.02 -31.69
C LYS A 599 -12.00 -5.58 -30.49
N PHE A 600 -11.28 -5.90 -29.44
CA PHE A 600 -11.84 -6.45 -28.23
C PHE A 600 -11.80 -5.44 -27.09
N GLY A 601 -12.84 -5.43 -26.24
CA GLY A 601 -12.99 -4.58 -25.06
C GLY A 601 -14.41 -3.99 -24.94
N ALA A 602 -15.01 -4.10 -23.77
CA ALA A 602 -16.29 -3.49 -23.45
C ALA A 602 -16.15 -2.69 -22.15
N GLY A 603 -16.69 -1.46 -22.10
CA GLY A 603 -16.69 -0.64 -20.87
C GLY A 603 -17.66 -1.20 -19.82
N THR A 604 -17.37 -0.97 -18.54
CA THR A 604 -18.20 -1.42 -17.40
C THR A 604 -19.65 -0.95 -17.52
N GLN A 605 -19.87 0.27 -18.03
CA GLN A 605 -21.21 0.82 -18.23
C GLN A 605 -22.02 -0.03 -19.22
N ARG A 606 -21.42 -0.39 -20.35
CA ARG A 606 -22.12 -1.22 -21.37
C ARG A 606 -22.46 -2.60 -20.82
N VAL A 607 -21.58 -3.16 -19.99
CA VAL A 607 -21.83 -4.47 -19.35
C VAL A 607 -22.98 -4.36 -18.35
N GLU A 608 -23.03 -3.26 -17.57
CA GLU A 608 -24.15 -2.98 -16.66
C GLU A 608 -25.47 -2.86 -17.40
N ASP A 609 -25.52 -2.10 -18.52
CA ASP A 609 -26.72 -1.90 -19.31
C ASP A 609 -27.25 -3.21 -19.91
N GLU A 610 -26.34 -4.04 -20.49
CA GLU A 610 -26.70 -5.35 -21.03
C GLU A 610 -27.13 -6.34 -19.92
N LEU A 611 -26.48 -6.29 -18.75
CA LEU A 611 -26.86 -7.09 -17.58
C LEU A 611 -28.26 -6.71 -17.10
N ARG A 612 -28.58 -5.42 -17.00
CA ARG A 612 -29.90 -4.95 -16.59
C ARG A 612 -30.99 -5.46 -17.52
N CYS A 613 -30.79 -5.29 -18.83
CA CYS A 613 -31.73 -5.83 -19.82
C CYS A 613 -31.89 -7.36 -19.69
N ALA A 614 -30.81 -8.09 -19.43
CA ALA A 614 -30.84 -9.53 -19.25
C ALA A 614 -31.62 -9.93 -17.99
N LEU A 615 -31.38 -9.25 -16.84
CA LEU A 615 -32.06 -9.52 -15.57
C LEU A 615 -33.56 -9.22 -15.66
N ASP A 616 -33.95 -8.10 -16.28
CA ASP A 616 -35.36 -7.70 -16.45
C ASP A 616 -36.14 -8.69 -17.33
N ALA A 617 -35.47 -9.42 -18.22
CA ALA A 617 -36.04 -10.46 -19.08
C ALA A 617 -36.08 -11.86 -18.44
N MET A 618 -35.47 -12.07 -17.24
CA MET A 618 -35.38 -13.40 -16.60
C MET A 618 -36.67 -13.77 -15.85
N PRO A 619 -37.30 -14.89 -16.19
CA PRO A 619 -38.47 -15.37 -15.45
C PRO A 619 -38.12 -15.71 -14.00
N GLY A 620 -38.95 -15.27 -13.06
CA GLY A 620 -38.75 -15.55 -11.64
C GLY A 620 -37.72 -14.66 -10.92
N VAL A 621 -37.05 -13.79 -11.65
CA VAL A 621 -36.24 -12.74 -11.08
C VAL A 621 -37.08 -11.46 -11.03
N GLY A 622 -37.32 -10.93 -9.83
CA GLY A 622 -38.15 -9.74 -9.68
C GLY A 622 -37.56 -8.54 -10.38
N PRO A 623 -38.38 -7.62 -10.95
CA PRO A 623 -37.88 -6.40 -11.52
C PRO A 623 -37.18 -5.56 -10.44
N GLY A 624 -36.00 -5.05 -10.76
CA GLY A 624 -35.30 -4.14 -9.86
C GLY A 624 -34.25 -4.83 -8.94
N VAL A 625 -33.80 -6.05 -9.23
CA VAL A 625 -32.63 -6.62 -8.54
C VAL A 625 -31.46 -5.63 -8.60
N PRO A 626 -30.89 -5.21 -7.46
CA PRO A 626 -29.83 -4.23 -7.44
C PRO A 626 -28.57 -4.72 -8.15
N ILE A 627 -28.10 -3.95 -9.14
CA ILE A 627 -26.75 -4.08 -9.70
C ILE A 627 -25.89 -3.04 -9.00
N ILE A 628 -24.94 -3.49 -8.21
CA ILE A 628 -24.02 -2.61 -7.48
C ILE A 628 -22.70 -2.62 -8.21
N ARG A 629 -22.37 -1.48 -8.87
CA ARG A 629 -21.15 -1.32 -9.64
C ARG A 629 -20.01 -0.81 -8.79
N MET A 630 -18.88 -1.50 -8.80
CA MET A 630 -17.63 -1.14 -8.13
C MET A 630 -16.48 -1.03 -9.14
N ASP A 631 -16.16 0.17 -9.53
CA ASP A 631 -15.01 0.52 -10.36
C ASP A 631 -14.34 1.81 -9.85
N ALA A 632 -13.28 2.26 -10.53
CA ALA A 632 -12.53 3.45 -10.13
C ALA A 632 -13.40 4.72 -10.07
N ASP A 633 -14.41 4.81 -10.94
CA ASP A 633 -15.28 5.99 -11.03
C ASP A 633 -16.27 6.03 -9.86
N THR A 634 -16.83 4.88 -9.48
CA THR A 634 -17.82 4.77 -8.39
C THR A 634 -17.22 4.79 -7.00
N THR A 635 -15.90 4.51 -6.87
CA THR A 635 -15.20 4.39 -5.58
C THR A 635 -14.28 5.58 -5.26
N SER A 636 -14.30 6.65 -6.07
CA SER A 636 -13.42 7.83 -5.92
C SER A 636 -13.69 8.70 -4.68
N GLY A 637 -14.91 8.66 -4.13
CA GLY A 637 -15.31 9.43 -2.94
C GLY A 637 -14.86 8.79 -1.62
N LYS A 638 -14.59 9.62 -0.59
CA LYS A 638 -14.26 9.12 0.76
C LYS A 638 -15.42 8.26 1.30
N GLY A 639 -15.12 7.01 1.70
CA GLY A 639 -16.10 6.04 2.19
C GLY A 639 -17.08 5.46 1.13
N ALA A 640 -16.91 5.80 -0.17
CA ALA A 640 -17.78 5.28 -1.23
C ALA A 640 -17.70 3.75 -1.36
N HIS A 641 -16.51 3.21 -1.23
CA HIS A 641 -16.26 1.77 -1.26
C HIS A 641 -17.03 1.03 -0.15
N GLU A 642 -16.98 1.52 1.07
CA GLU A 642 -17.67 0.92 2.23
C GLU A 642 -19.19 0.97 2.06
N ARG A 643 -19.73 2.13 1.69
CA ARG A 643 -21.18 2.28 1.43
C ARG A 643 -21.70 1.33 0.35
N LEU A 644 -20.93 1.09 -0.73
CA LEU A 644 -21.34 0.15 -1.78
C LEU A 644 -21.36 -1.29 -1.25
N LEU A 645 -20.40 -1.67 -0.41
CA LEU A 645 -20.35 -2.98 0.22
C LEU A 645 -21.48 -3.17 1.23
N GLU A 646 -21.79 -2.15 2.04
CA GLU A 646 -22.91 -2.18 2.97
C GLU A 646 -24.25 -2.34 2.24
N ARG A 647 -24.44 -1.62 1.13
CA ARG A 647 -25.62 -1.81 0.27
C ARG A 647 -25.72 -3.22 -0.30
N PHE A 648 -24.59 -3.80 -0.71
CA PHE A 648 -24.57 -5.18 -1.19
C PHE A 648 -24.84 -6.17 -0.06
N ALA A 649 -24.27 -5.98 1.11
CA ALA A 649 -24.50 -6.81 2.29
C ALA A 649 -25.96 -6.77 2.75
N ALA A 650 -26.60 -5.60 2.74
CA ALA A 650 -27.98 -5.41 3.18
C ALA A 650 -29.03 -5.94 2.19
N ALA A 651 -28.69 -6.12 0.91
CA ALA A 651 -29.63 -6.63 -0.09
C ALA A 651 -29.88 -8.14 0.10
N GLN A 652 -31.10 -8.58 -0.10
CA GLN A 652 -31.46 -10.01 -0.08
C GLN A 652 -30.96 -10.72 -1.33
N ALA A 653 -31.23 -10.17 -2.53
CA ALA A 653 -30.68 -10.61 -3.81
C ALA A 653 -30.00 -9.42 -4.48
N ALA A 654 -28.81 -9.59 -4.99
CA ALA A 654 -28.06 -8.54 -5.66
C ALA A 654 -26.97 -9.09 -6.57
N VAL A 655 -26.58 -8.29 -7.57
CA VAL A 655 -25.40 -8.56 -8.38
C VAL A 655 -24.34 -7.48 -8.10
N LEU A 656 -23.18 -7.87 -7.59
CA LEU A 656 -22.00 -7.02 -7.49
C LEU A 656 -21.22 -7.12 -8.80
N LEU A 657 -21.22 -6.05 -9.59
CA LEU A 657 -20.48 -5.94 -10.84
C LEU A 657 -19.24 -5.06 -10.64
N GLY A 658 -18.08 -5.54 -10.99
CA GLY A 658 -16.91 -4.67 -10.86
C GLY A 658 -15.65 -5.24 -11.49
N THR A 659 -14.58 -4.48 -11.31
CA THR A 659 -13.24 -4.84 -11.79
C THR A 659 -12.47 -5.65 -10.74
N GLN A 660 -11.15 -5.73 -10.85
CA GLN A 660 -10.31 -6.47 -9.88
C GLN A 660 -10.51 -6.07 -8.41
N MET A 661 -11.11 -4.91 -8.13
CA MET A 661 -11.42 -4.49 -6.76
C MET A 661 -12.37 -5.45 -6.03
N ILE A 662 -13.28 -6.11 -6.75
CA ILE A 662 -14.21 -7.10 -6.16
C ILE A 662 -13.59 -8.48 -5.97
N ALA A 663 -12.46 -8.76 -6.64
CA ALA A 663 -11.73 -10.01 -6.44
C ALA A 663 -10.98 -10.05 -5.10
N LYS A 664 -10.84 -8.91 -4.40
CA LYS A 664 -9.94 -8.73 -3.26
C LYS A 664 -10.66 -8.19 -2.02
N GLY A 665 -10.27 -8.69 -0.85
CA GLY A 665 -10.68 -8.13 0.45
C GLY A 665 -12.16 -8.26 0.82
N LEU A 666 -13.01 -8.86 -0.02
CA LEU A 666 -14.42 -9.03 0.25
C LEU A 666 -14.71 -10.40 0.86
N ASP A 667 -15.43 -10.42 1.96
CA ASP A 667 -15.82 -11.62 2.67
C ASP A 667 -17.34 -11.58 2.86
N PHE A 668 -18.06 -12.21 1.91
CA PHE A 668 -19.51 -12.36 1.97
C PHE A 668 -19.86 -13.84 2.03
N ASP A 669 -20.54 -14.22 3.07
CA ASP A 669 -20.93 -15.61 3.31
C ASP A 669 -22.08 -16.09 2.39
N ASP A 670 -22.85 -15.17 1.84
CA ASP A 670 -24.05 -15.41 1.04
C ASP A 670 -23.84 -15.33 -0.49
N VAL A 671 -22.59 -15.20 -0.94
CA VAL A 671 -22.24 -15.25 -2.37
C VAL A 671 -22.08 -16.70 -2.82
N THR A 672 -22.99 -17.15 -3.67
CA THR A 672 -23.03 -18.51 -4.20
C THR A 672 -22.57 -18.63 -5.66
N LEU A 673 -22.65 -17.53 -6.44
CA LEU A 673 -22.24 -17.48 -7.84
C LEU A 673 -21.17 -16.42 -8.07
N VAL A 674 -20.12 -16.83 -8.72
CA VAL A 674 -19.10 -15.92 -9.23
C VAL A 674 -18.94 -16.09 -10.74
N GLY A 675 -19.09 -15.03 -11.52
CA GLY A 675 -18.92 -15.02 -12.97
C GLY A 675 -17.75 -14.15 -13.39
N VAL A 676 -16.80 -14.71 -14.15
CA VAL A 676 -15.80 -13.94 -14.89
C VAL A 676 -16.34 -13.73 -16.29
N ILE A 677 -16.74 -12.48 -16.60
CA ILE A 677 -17.43 -12.15 -17.85
C ILE A 677 -16.50 -12.33 -19.03
N ASN A 678 -15.20 -12.02 -18.82
CA ASN A 678 -14.22 -12.09 -19.89
C ASN A 678 -12.81 -12.28 -19.31
N ALA A 679 -12.26 -13.47 -19.44
CA ALA A 679 -10.89 -13.77 -19.04
C ALA A 679 -9.86 -13.30 -20.07
N ASP A 680 -10.23 -13.18 -21.34
CA ASP A 680 -9.32 -12.88 -22.46
C ASP A 680 -8.71 -11.48 -22.36
N THR A 681 -9.41 -10.52 -21.75
CA THR A 681 -8.88 -9.17 -21.57
C THR A 681 -7.57 -9.16 -20.77
N GLN A 682 -7.45 -9.99 -19.73
CA GLN A 682 -6.22 -10.13 -18.97
C GLN A 682 -5.22 -11.03 -19.69
N LEU A 683 -5.70 -12.14 -20.25
CA LEU A 683 -4.89 -13.12 -20.93
C LEU A 683 -4.13 -12.51 -22.13
N GLN A 684 -4.74 -11.57 -22.83
CA GLN A 684 -4.23 -10.96 -24.05
C GLN A 684 -3.62 -9.56 -23.81
N LEU A 685 -3.30 -9.20 -22.55
CA LEU A 685 -2.49 -8.00 -22.33
C LEU A 685 -1.11 -8.18 -22.97
N PRO A 686 -0.54 -7.15 -23.61
CA PRO A 686 0.79 -7.21 -24.19
C PRO A 686 1.86 -7.10 -23.11
N ASP A 687 1.84 -8.04 -22.16
CA ASP A 687 2.73 -8.10 -21.01
C ASP A 687 3.14 -9.56 -20.72
N PHE A 688 4.38 -9.78 -20.33
CA PHE A 688 4.92 -11.12 -20.06
C PHE A 688 4.26 -11.82 -18.87
N ARG A 689 3.59 -11.07 -17.97
CA ARG A 689 2.85 -11.59 -16.81
C ARG A 689 1.37 -11.83 -17.09
N ALA A 690 0.89 -11.61 -18.32
CA ALA A 690 -0.53 -11.72 -18.65
C ALA A 690 -1.12 -13.09 -18.26
N HIS A 691 -0.40 -14.17 -18.55
CA HIS A 691 -0.78 -15.55 -18.20
C HIS A 691 -0.83 -15.78 -16.68
N GLU A 692 0.21 -15.35 -15.96
CA GLU A 692 0.27 -15.45 -14.49
C GLU A 692 -0.88 -14.70 -13.84
N ARG A 693 -1.08 -13.43 -14.23
CA ARG A 693 -2.17 -12.61 -13.71
C ARG A 693 -3.57 -13.16 -14.04
N THR A 694 -3.71 -13.86 -15.17
CA THR A 694 -4.98 -14.52 -15.52
C THR A 694 -5.24 -15.72 -14.63
N PHE A 695 -4.23 -16.55 -14.40
CA PHE A 695 -4.29 -17.67 -13.47
C PHE A 695 -4.64 -17.20 -12.05
N ASP A 696 -3.90 -16.23 -11.53
CA ASP A 696 -4.10 -15.66 -10.19
C ASP A 696 -5.51 -15.08 -10.02
N LEU A 697 -5.96 -14.32 -11.00
CA LEU A 697 -7.27 -13.69 -10.96
C LEU A 697 -8.40 -14.72 -10.84
N ILE A 698 -8.35 -15.78 -11.65
CA ILE A 698 -9.38 -16.85 -11.62
C ILE A 698 -9.36 -17.57 -10.27
N GLU A 699 -8.20 -17.93 -9.73
CA GLU A 699 -8.09 -18.59 -8.42
C GLU A 699 -8.58 -17.68 -7.27
N GLN A 700 -8.23 -16.39 -7.29
CA GLN A 700 -8.66 -15.44 -6.26
C GLN A 700 -10.18 -15.24 -6.26
N VAL A 701 -10.76 -15.06 -7.45
CA VAL A 701 -12.20 -14.84 -7.61
C VAL A 701 -12.96 -16.13 -7.27
N ALA A 702 -12.45 -17.28 -7.67
CA ALA A 702 -13.01 -18.57 -7.29
C ALA A 702 -13.05 -18.75 -5.76
N GLY A 703 -12.01 -18.31 -5.08
CA GLY A 703 -11.93 -18.33 -3.62
C GLY A 703 -13.02 -17.53 -2.89
N ARG A 704 -13.79 -16.67 -3.59
CA ARG A 704 -14.88 -15.87 -3.00
C ARG A 704 -16.21 -16.62 -2.90
N ALA A 705 -16.44 -17.61 -3.73
CA ALA A 705 -17.66 -18.39 -3.70
C ALA A 705 -17.64 -19.46 -2.61
N GLY A 706 -18.81 -19.75 -2.02
CA GLY A 706 -19.01 -20.92 -1.16
C GLY A 706 -18.24 -20.90 0.15
N ARG A 707 -18.19 -19.77 0.85
CA ARG A 707 -17.55 -19.65 2.17
C ARG A 707 -18.46 -20.11 3.31
N ALA A 708 -19.77 -19.87 3.18
CA ALA A 708 -20.77 -20.29 4.15
C ALA A 708 -21.29 -21.72 3.90
N GLN A 709 -22.54 -21.99 4.24
CA GLN A 709 -23.11 -23.33 4.19
C GLN A 709 -23.40 -23.85 2.77
N LEU A 710 -23.56 -22.96 1.79
CA LEU A 710 -23.93 -23.34 0.43
C LEU A 710 -22.67 -23.54 -0.45
N PRO A 711 -22.67 -24.55 -1.34
CA PRO A 711 -21.59 -24.74 -2.29
C PRO A 711 -21.54 -23.58 -3.28
N GLY A 712 -20.35 -23.04 -3.52
CA GLY A 712 -20.14 -21.99 -4.51
C GLY A 712 -19.96 -22.54 -5.92
N ARG A 713 -20.40 -21.77 -6.92
CA ARG A 713 -20.19 -22.06 -8.36
C ARG A 713 -19.40 -20.90 -8.99
N VAL A 714 -18.47 -21.25 -9.86
CA VAL A 714 -17.68 -20.28 -10.61
C VAL A 714 -17.80 -20.54 -12.11
N LEU A 715 -18.14 -19.52 -12.86
CA LEU A 715 -18.24 -19.58 -14.32
C LEU A 715 -17.22 -18.61 -14.92
N VAL A 716 -16.34 -19.12 -15.80
CA VAL A 716 -15.31 -18.32 -16.48
C VAL A 716 -15.59 -18.34 -17.97
N GLN A 717 -15.98 -17.19 -18.52
CA GLN A 717 -16.19 -17.01 -19.94
C GLN A 717 -14.90 -16.58 -20.64
N THR A 718 -14.57 -17.24 -21.75
CA THR A 718 -13.37 -16.99 -22.53
C THR A 718 -13.55 -17.47 -23.96
N TYR A 719 -12.83 -16.83 -24.89
CA TYR A 719 -12.70 -17.27 -26.29
C TYR A 719 -11.54 -18.26 -26.49
N GLU A 720 -10.64 -18.39 -25.50
CA GLU A 720 -9.53 -19.36 -25.51
C GLU A 720 -9.67 -20.37 -24.34
N ALA A 721 -10.70 -21.21 -24.39
CA ALA A 721 -10.99 -22.17 -23.32
C ALA A 721 -9.84 -23.18 -23.06
N ASP A 722 -9.02 -23.43 -24.06
CA ASP A 722 -7.87 -24.34 -23.98
C ASP A 722 -6.57 -23.68 -23.51
N ALA A 723 -6.56 -22.36 -23.28
CA ALA A 723 -5.37 -21.67 -22.78
C ALA A 723 -4.88 -22.27 -21.45
N ALA A 724 -3.57 -22.54 -21.35
CA ALA A 724 -2.97 -23.22 -20.20
C ALA A 724 -3.30 -22.55 -18.87
N PRO A 725 -3.23 -21.21 -18.68
CA PRO A 725 -3.57 -20.57 -17.42
C PRO A 725 -5.04 -20.75 -17.03
N ILE A 726 -5.96 -20.76 -18.02
CA ILE A 726 -7.39 -20.93 -17.75
C ILE A 726 -7.69 -22.38 -17.33
N ARG A 727 -7.17 -23.36 -18.08
CA ARG A 727 -7.35 -24.79 -17.75
C ARG A 727 -6.74 -25.16 -16.39
N ALA A 728 -5.57 -24.59 -16.08
CA ALA A 728 -4.88 -24.82 -14.82
C ALA A 728 -5.67 -24.21 -13.63
N ALA A 729 -6.10 -22.96 -13.75
CA ALA A 729 -6.89 -22.29 -12.74
C ALA A 729 -8.25 -22.98 -12.48
N ALA A 730 -8.91 -23.47 -13.55
CA ALA A 730 -10.14 -24.22 -13.41
C ALA A 730 -10.01 -25.53 -12.62
N ARG A 731 -8.79 -26.07 -12.50
CA ARG A 731 -8.45 -27.28 -11.74
C ARG A 731 -7.72 -27.01 -10.43
N TYR A 732 -7.43 -25.72 -10.12
CA TYR A 732 -6.54 -25.34 -9.01
C TYR A 732 -5.16 -26.01 -9.11
N ASP A 733 -4.68 -26.29 -10.34
CA ASP A 733 -3.42 -26.99 -10.62
C ASP A 733 -2.34 -26.01 -11.06
N ARG A 734 -1.72 -25.35 -10.09
CA ARG A 734 -0.56 -24.46 -10.34
C ARG A 734 0.61 -25.19 -10.98
N ALA A 735 0.80 -26.48 -10.68
CA ALA A 735 1.89 -27.24 -11.27
C ALA A 735 1.70 -27.42 -12.79
N LEU A 736 0.46 -27.57 -13.24
CA LEU A 736 0.12 -27.58 -14.66
C LEU A 736 0.45 -26.23 -15.31
N PHE A 737 0.10 -25.13 -14.66
CA PHE A 737 0.42 -23.77 -15.14
C PHE A 737 1.93 -23.55 -15.24
N LEU A 738 2.69 -23.85 -14.20
CA LEU A 738 4.14 -23.65 -14.17
C LEU A 738 4.89 -24.51 -15.20
N ARG A 739 4.40 -25.71 -15.48
CA ARG A 739 4.97 -26.59 -16.52
C ARG A 739 4.88 -25.98 -17.93
N ASP A 740 3.85 -25.20 -18.20
CA ASP A 740 3.69 -24.51 -19.48
C ASP A 740 4.43 -23.16 -19.49
N GLU A 741 4.35 -22.39 -18.43
CA GLU A 741 4.84 -21.01 -18.35
C GLU A 741 6.35 -20.89 -18.19
N LEU A 742 6.97 -21.71 -17.30
CA LEU A 742 8.40 -21.59 -17.00
C LEU A 742 9.32 -21.84 -18.23
N PRO A 743 9.07 -22.86 -19.07
CA PRO A 743 9.87 -23.04 -20.29
C PRO A 743 9.80 -21.86 -21.25
N LYS A 744 8.61 -21.25 -21.40
CA LYS A 744 8.40 -20.04 -22.21
C LYS A 744 9.20 -18.87 -21.69
N ARG A 745 9.11 -18.59 -20.39
CA ARG A 745 9.88 -17.51 -19.75
C ARG A 745 11.40 -17.72 -19.89
N LYS A 746 11.85 -18.95 -19.76
CA LYS A 746 13.26 -19.28 -19.95
C LYS A 746 13.72 -19.03 -21.39
N MET A 747 12.96 -19.50 -22.36
CA MET A 747 13.27 -19.35 -23.80
C MET A 747 13.29 -17.89 -24.22
N LEU A 748 12.33 -17.08 -23.71
CA LEU A 748 12.15 -15.68 -24.09
C LEU A 748 12.98 -14.71 -23.22
N GLY A 749 13.71 -15.21 -22.22
CA GLY A 749 14.49 -14.39 -21.31
C GLY A 749 13.58 -13.45 -20.47
N TYR A 750 12.64 -14.01 -19.73
CA TYR A 750 11.81 -13.28 -18.77
C TYR A 750 12.07 -13.72 -17.32
N PRO A 751 11.74 -12.89 -16.33
CA PRO A 751 11.78 -13.30 -14.93
C PRO A 751 10.99 -14.61 -14.68
N PRO A 752 11.49 -15.53 -13.86
CA PRO A 752 12.56 -15.41 -12.86
C PRO A 752 13.99 -15.72 -13.39
N TYR A 753 14.15 -16.05 -14.67
CA TYR A 753 15.44 -16.46 -15.24
C TYR A 753 16.39 -15.31 -15.56
N VAL A 754 15.82 -14.12 -15.70
CA VAL A 754 16.55 -12.87 -15.91
C VAL A 754 16.01 -11.80 -14.96
N ARG A 755 16.79 -10.75 -14.76
CA ARG A 755 16.30 -9.48 -14.22
C ARG A 755 16.12 -8.48 -15.34
N MET A 756 15.23 -7.52 -15.11
CA MET A 756 14.91 -6.50 -16.10
C MET A 756 14.98 -5.11 -15.49
N ALA A 757 15.32 -4.14 -16.34
CA ALA A 757 15.07 -2.74 -16.04
C ALA A 757 14.39 -2.09 -17.24
N ASN A 758 13.38 -1.26 -16.98
CA ASN A 758 12.65 -0.50 -17.97
C ASN A 758 13.07 0.98 -17.86
N VAL A 759 13.78 1.49 -18.84
CA VAL A 759 14.20 2.90 -18.91
C VAL A 759 13.14 3.66 -19.68
N LEU A 760 12.35 4.47 -18.96
CA LEU A 760 11.27 5.27 -19.50
C LEU A 760 11.77 6.64 -19.90
N VAL A 761 11.41 7.10 -21.09
CA VAL A 761 11.76 8.42 -21.64
C VAL A 761 10.48 9.11 -22.09
N TRP A 762 10.23 10.34 -21.61
CA TRP A 762 9.02 11.05 -21.98
C TRP A 762 9.20 12.56 -22.06
N GLY A 763 8.39 13.21 -22.90
CA GLY A 763 8.43 14.64 -23.13
C GLY A 763 7.33 15.12 -24.09
N ALA A 764 7.30 16.43 -24.33
CA ALA A 764 6.26 17.05 -25.17
C ALA A 764 6.47 16.79 -26.67
N HIS A 765 7.70 16.55 -27.13
CA HIS A 765 8.04 16.37 -28.54
C HIS A 765 8.51 14.95 -28.81
N GLU A 766 7.80 14.22 -29.68
CA GLU A 766 8.08 12.82 -29.96
C GLU A 766 9.48 12.60 -30.58
N ALA A 767 9.93 13.51 -31.44
CA ALA A 767 11.23 13.38 -32.10
C ALA A 767 12.39 13.40 -31.09
N ASP A 768 12.33 14.31 -30.10
CA ASP A 768 13.36 14.46 -29.06
C ASP A 768 13.34 13.25 -28.11
N VAL A 769 12.15 12.80 -27.72
CA VAL A 769 11.96 11.60 -26.88
C VAL A 769 12.52 10.36 -27.57
N ALA A 770 12.20 10.17 -28.84
CA ALA A 770 12.67 9.03 -29.63
C ALA A 770 14.18 9.08 -29.87
N ALA A 771 14.74 10.27 -30.10
CA ALA A 771 16.18 10.45 -30.28
C ALA A 771 16.95 10.08 -29.03
N LEU A 772 16.53 10.62 -27.87
CA LEU A 772 17.12 10.32 -26.57
C LEU A 772 16.98 8.84 -26.19
N ALA A 773 15.81 8.24 -26.43
CA ALA A 773 15.61 6.82 -26.17
C ALA A 773 16.54 5.92 -26.98
N ARG A 774 16.79 6.24 -28.26
CA ARG A 774 17.74 5.51 -29.12
C ARG A 774 19.19 5.71 -28.66
N GLU A 775 19.57 6.92 -28.29
CA GLU A 775 20.89 7.22 -27.73
C GLU A 775 21.15 6.41 -26.47
N LEU A 776 20.18 6.41 -25.53
CA LEU A 776 20.27 5.61 -24.30
C LEU A 776 20.37 4.12 -24.59
N ALA A 777 19.65 3.60 -25.58
CA ALA A 777 19.74 2.19 -25.95
C ALA A 777 21.16 1.82 -26.43
N VAL A 778 21.82 2.70 -27.17
CA VAL A 778 23.21 2.50 -27.63
C VAL A 778 24.18 2.56 -26.44
N GLU A 779 24.09 3.61 -25.60
CA GLU A 779 24.97 3.79 -24.42
C GLU A 779 24.86 2.63 -23.46
N LEU A 780 23.62 2.18 -23.17
CA LEU A 780 23.36 1.05 -22.29
C LEU A 780 23.89 -0.27 -22.87
N ALA A 781 23.76 -0.45 -24.18
CA ALA A 781 24.32 -1.64 -24.85
C ALA A 781 25.88 -1.63 -24.86
N GLU A 782 26.50 -0.48 -24.97
CA GLU A 782 27.95 -0.33 -24.86
C GLU A 782 28.42 -0.58 -23.43
N GLN A 783 27.75 0.00 -22.45
CA GLN A 783 28.06 -0.21 -21.04
C GLN A 783 27.86 -1.66 -20.61
N ALA A 784 26.80 -2.33 -21.07
CA ALA A 784 26.57 -3.74 -20.82
C ALA A 784 27.67 -4.63 -21.39
N ARG A 785 28.14 -4.35 -22.61
CA ARG A 785 29.28 -5.04 -23.25
C ARG A 785 30.58 -4.77 -22.49
N ALA A 786 30.82 -3.54 -22.07
CA ALA A 786 32.05 -3.17 -21.32
C ALA A 786 32.07 -3.75 -19.92
N PHE A 787 30.90 -3.90 -19.27
CA PHE A 787 30.79 -4.56 -17.97
C PHE A 787 31.21 -6.05 -18.02
N GLY A 788 31.09 -6.68 -19.21
CA GLY A 788 31.60 -8.02 -19.48
C GLY A 788 30.76 -9.10 -18.82
N GLY A 789 29.96 -9.78 -19.58
CA GLY A 789 29.21 -10.94 -19.12
C GLY A 789 28.21 -11.41 -20.17
N ASP A 790 28.19 -12.72 -20.37
CA ASP A 790 27.15 -13.35 -21.19
C ASP A 790 25.78 -13.15 -20.50
N GLY A 791 24.70 -12.97 -21.27
CA GLY A 791 23.34 -12.87 -20.77
C GLY A 791 22.82 -11.43 -20.56
N TRP A 792 23.62 -10.39 -20.86
CA TRP A 792 23.14 -9.03 -20.95
C TRP A 792 22.57 -8.74 -22.34
N SER A 793 21.38 -8.15 -22.38
CA SER A 793 20.79 -7.66 -23.62
C SER A 793 20.02 -6.35 -23.41
N VAL A 794 20.14 -5.46 -24.38
CA VAL A 794 19.40 -4.20 -24.43
C VAL A 794 18.51 -4.24 -25.65
N LEU A 795 17.19 -4.19 -25.42
CA LEU A 795 16.23 -4.18 -26.52
C LEU A 795 16.21 -2.82 -27.22
N PRO A 796 15.84 -2.77 -28.50
CA PRO A 796 15.71 -1.51 -29.22
C PRO A 796 14.74 -0.54 -28.51
N ALA A 797 15.01 0.76 -28.60
CA ALA A 797 14.07 1.77 -28.12
C ALA A 797 12.75 1.70 -28.87
N THR A 798 11.65 1.58 -28.15
CA THR A 798 10.29 1.47 -28.72
C THR A 798 9.32 2.43 -28.04
N PRO A 799 8.26 2.88 -28.73
CA PRO A 799 7.16 3.59 -28.08
C PRO A 799 6.50 2.68 -27.03
N CYS A 800 6.14 3.22 -25.85
CA CYS A 800 5.32 2.49 -24.87
C CYS A 800 3.95 2.10 -25.45
N VAL A 801 3.26 1.12 -24.85
CA VAL A 801 1.89 0.74 -25.25
C VAL A 801 0.95 1.96 -25.28
N LEU A 802 1.06 2.83 -24.26
CA LEU A 802 0.47 4.17 -24.27
C LEU A 802 1.51 5.18 -24.74
N ALA A 803 1.75 5.21 -26.06
CA ALA A 803 2.76 6.06 -26.66
C ALA A 803 2.53 7.57 -26.43
N LYS A 804 1.27 7.98 -26.18
CA LYS A 804 0.92 9.37 -25.84
C LYS A 804 -0.11 9.41 -24.72
N LEU A 805 0.24 10.09 -23.61
CA LEU A 805 -0.65 10.29 -22.48
C LEU A 805 -0.59 11.76 -22.04
N ARG A 806 -1.76 12.45 -21.93
CA ARG A 806 -1.86 13.86 -21.51
C ARG A 806 -0.88 14.78 -22.26
N ASN A 807 -0.84 14.66 -23.58
CA ASN A 807 0.06 15.39 -24.49
C ASN A 807 1.56 15.13 -24.29
N THR A 808 1.93 14.07 -23.60
CA THR A 808 3.31 13.64 -23.38
C THR A 808 3.55 12.34 -24.15
N TYR A 809 4.59 12.32 -24.98
CA TYR A 809 5.03 11.12 -25.69
C TYR A 809 5.91 10.28 -24.80
N ARG A 810 5.84 8.95 -24.90
CA ARG A 810 6.50 7.98 -24.03
C ARG A 810 7.18 6.91 -24.85
N TRP A 811 8.46 6.73 -24.61
CA TRP A 811 9.29 5.66 -25.18
C TRP A 811 9.96 4.91 -24.06
N HIS A 812 10.46 3.71 -24.34
CA HIS A 812 11.22 2.95 -23.38
C HIS A 812 12.34 2.13 -24.02
N VAL A 813 13.31 1.75 -23.17
CA VAL A 813 14.39 0.82 -23.46
C VAL A 813 14.40 -0.23 -22.37
N VAL A 814 14.34 -1.51 -22.75
CA VAL A 814 14.37 -2.63 -21.82
C VAL A 814 15.77 -3.21 -21.76
N VAL A 815 16.34 -3.29 -20.58
CA VAL A 815 17.61 -3.95 -20.28
C VAL A 815 17.31 -5.26 -19.58
N LYS A 816 17.90 -6.37 -20.04
CA LYS A 816 17.82 -7.69 -19.41
C LYS A 816 19.22 -8.12 -18.96
N CYS A 817 19.31 -8.76 -17.81
CA CYS A 817 20.56 -9.30 -17.27
C CYS A 817 20.33 -10.65 -16.56
N PRO A 818 21.38 -11.44 -16.28
CA PRO A 818 21.25 -12.65 -15.48
C PRO A 818 20.51 -12.43 -14.16
N ALA A 819 19.79 -13.44 -13.67
CA ALA A 819 18.90 -13.32 -12.50
C ALA A 819 19.65 -12.93 -11.21
N ASP A 820 20.91 -13.27 -11.07
CA ASP A 820 21.82 -12.97 -9.96
C ASP A 820 22.62 -11.67 -10.14
N ALA A 821 22.57 -11.07 -11.34
CA ALA A 821 23.30 -9.85 -11.63
C ALA A 821 22.59 -8.61 -11.02
N ASP A 822 23.41 -7.61 -10.66
CA ASP A 822 22.90 -6.30 -10.28
C ASP A 822 22.80 -5.37 -11.49
N VAL A 823 21.58 -5.15 -11.97
CA VAL A 823 21.32 -4.29 -13.13
C VAL A 823 21.78 -2.84 -12.90
N SER A 824 21.85 -2.40 -11.65
CA SER A 824 22.31 -1.05 -11.31
C SER A 824 23.80 -0.83 -11.66
N ALA A 825 24.61 -1.88 -11.69
CA ALA A 825 26.01 -1.81 -12.07
C ALA A 825 26.22 -1.28 -13.50
N VAL A 826 25.30 -1.58 -14.41
CA VAL A 826 25.32 -1.07 -15.80
C VAL A 826 24.61 0.29 -15.91
N LEU A 827 23.52 0.47 -15.19
CA LEU A 827 22.69 1.68 -15.29
C LEU A 827 23.31 2.89 -14.58
N LEU A 828 23.81 2.75 -13.35
CA LEU A 828 24.35 3.85 -12.56
C LEU A 828 25.42 4.64 -13.28
N PRO A 829 26.45 4.04 -13.92
CA PRO A 829 27.48 4.80 -14.63
C PRO A 829 26.94 5.66 -15.76
N VAL A 830 25.88 5.22 -16.47
CA VAL A 830 25.24 5.96 -17.55
C VAL A 830 24.47 7.16 -16.97
N PHE A 831 23.63 6.93 -15.96
CA PHE A 831 22.77 7.97 -15.40
C PHE A 831 23.52 8.98 -14.52
N ARG A 832 24.59 8.60 -13.82
CA ARG A 832 25.43 9.53 -13.03
C ARG A 832 26.21 10.52 -13.90
N ARG A 833 26.59 10.15 -15.14
CA ARG A 833 27.32 11.04 -16.07
C ARG A 833 26.38 11.98 -16.82
N ARG A 834 25.10 11.65 -16.88
CA ARG A 834 24.12 12.37 -17.70
C ARG A 834 23.61 13.61 -16.98
N LYS A 835 23.65 14.75 -17.67
CA LYS A 835 22.97 15.96 -17.19
C LYS A 835 21.47 15.84 -17.50
N ALA A 836 20.63 16.35 -16.60
CA ALA A 836 19.20 16.42 -16.82
C ALA A 836 18.89 17.24 -18.09
N ASP A 837 18.07 16.68 -18.97
CA ASP A 837 17.56 17.42 -20.11
C ASP A 837 16.44 18.36 -19.67
N LYS A 838 16.30 19.50 -20.32
CA LYS A 838 15.29 20.51 -19.98
C LYS A 838 13.89 20.10 -20.48
N TRP A 839 13.81 19.29 -21.56
CA TRP A 839 12.59 19.02 -22.28
C TRP A 839 12.18 17.56 -22.25
N VAL A 840 13.10 16.66 -21.96
CA VAL A 840 12.88 15.22 -21.95
C VAL A 840 13.25 14.65 -20.59
N ASN A 841 12.32 13.94 -20.02
CA ASN A 841 12.48 13.30 -18.72
C ASN A 841 12.86 11.83 -18.89
N VAL A 842 13.63 11.30 -17.94
CA VAL A 842 14.02 9.89 -17.89
C VAL A 842 13.76 9.34 -16.48
N ALA A 843 13.26 8.13 -16.41
CA ALA A 843 13.16 7.36 -15.17
C ALA A 843 13.52 5.91 -15.42
N VAL A 844 14.07 5.28 -14.41
CA VAL A 844 14.43 3.86 -14.43
C VAL A 844 13.48 3.09 -13.54
N ASP A 845 12.97 2.00 -14.04
CA ASP A 845 12.18 1.03 -13.31
C ASP A 845 12.91 -0.31 -13.26
N VAL A 846 13.55 -0.59 -12.13
CA VAL A 846 14.28 -1.84 -11.89
C VAL A 846 13.32 -2.90 -11.38
N ASP A 847 13.36 -4.09 -11.97
CA ASP A 847 12.43 -5.18 -11.75
C ASP A 847 10.97 -4.72 -11.93
N PRO A 848 10.59 -4.29 -13.16
CA PRO A 848 9.27 -3.75 -13.43
C PRO A 848 8.19 -4.82 -13.23
N ASP A 849 7.06 -4.41 -12.66
CA ASP A 849 5.90 -5.29 -12.51
C ASP A 849 5.19 -5.51 -13.86
N ASP A 850 5.23 -4.51 -14.73
CA ASP A 850 4.78 -4.59 -16.13
C ASP A 850 5.62 -3.70 -17.05
N LEU A 851 5.43 -3.86 -18.36
CA LEU A 851 6.06 -3.05 -19.40
C LEU A 851 5.04 -2.16 -20.14
N LEU A 852 3.86 -1.92 -19.56
CA LEU A 852 2.74 -1.17 -20.16
C LEU A 852 2.90 0.37 -20.14
#